data_f9b617ff6b5817bd25c453605b13f115
#
_entry.id   f9b617ff6b5817bd25c453605b13f115
#
_cell.length_a   1.000
_cell.length_b   1.000
_cell.length_c   1.000
_cell.angle_alpha   90.00
_cell.angle_beta   90.00
_cell.angle_gamma   90.00
#
_symmetry.space_group_name_H-M   'P 1'
#
loop_
_entity.id
_entity.type
_entity.pdbx_description
1 polymer ?
#
loop_
_entity_poly.entity_id
_entity_poly.type
_entity_poly.pdbx_seq_one_letter_code
_entity_poly.pdbx_strand_id
1 'polypeptide(L)'
;NVGLTTALERAKIRFDFQEKRPPRNEAFIKFKDGYLVYEPDASNIILLNGLYKFNTEDYSIKEIDSKPMWLDALDLYGAKYKADGLDSFYNLMIDPMTEEVCRHYQFPTEYIEILAYASSLLVTNEYNRHVDITGNRFRTNERIAHFVYKALATSYGNYLREVKNNRKAAKMTIKRTAVIDLAMEDSTMSDLSMLTPLLELESANAVSFKGLSGMNSDRSYQLDKRTYDKSMLNKLAMSTGFAGNVGINRQTTINMDLEGTKGYMYNREDALDEANDANTLSITEALTPLGTTHDDPFRTAMTFIQTAKHGIRTEKSDPLLVSDGADQALPYMTSDIFSFKAKEDGKVTKIKDDYMEVKYKSGKTDVVDLRSHVEKNSDGGFYINIKLDTELSVGKSFKAGDIIAFDKSSYSDDYGLGRLTYNIGKLSKIAILYTDEGFEDSTTVSASLAEDMASDIVVKVEALLDKTDVVLQHMNAGDKVIEGQKMFTYINAVDDPDATTVLNKLIDDKAAIESLGNISVTSKVTGVIQDIKIYSTVPTSEMSKSLRKFCEDIYNKEEKYLKAVRKPIPERVLPAIGKLKNSEDKILIEFYMTYHDTLSLGDKIVFFSALKGTIKRIYPKGKEPRSEFRKNETLKSLLPLSGVNARMVGSVPILTALNKVIVELDRAVKDIYGIKYNDGLDN
;
A
#
# COMPACT_ATOMS: atom_id res chain seq x y z
N ASN A 1 13.67 34.28 20.42
CA ASN A 1 14.94 34.47 19.70
C ASN A 1 15.16 35.88 19.15
N VAL A 2 14.10 36.57 18.74
CA VAL A 2 14.19 37.88 18.08
C VAL A 2 13.63 39.05 18.91
N GLY A 3 12.97 38.79 20.02
CA GLY A 3 12.22 39.77 20.79
C GLY A 3 10.83 40.06 20.26
N LEU A 4 9.95 40.67 21.10
CA LEU A 4 8.57 40.93 20.72
C LEU A 4 8.50 42.06 19.67
N THR A 5 9.26 43.12 19.84
CA THR A 5 9.25 44.26 18.91
C THR A 5 9.60 43.80 17.48
N THR A 6 10.69 43.07 17.33
CA THR A 6 11.08 42.48 16.04
C THR A 6 10.03 41.49 15.51
N ALA A 7 9.38 40.71 16.39
CA ALA A 7 8.33 39.80 15.97
C ALA A 7 7.08 40.53 15.43
N LEU A 8 6.68 41.63 16.10
CA LEU A 8 5.55 42.44 15.65
C LEU A 8 5.87 43.16 14.31
N GLU A 9 7.10 43.70 14.16
CA GLU A 9 7.55 44.27 12.89
C GLU A 9 7.52 43.28 11.75
N ARG A 10 8.06 42.07 11.94
CA ARG A 10 8.01 40.98 10.92
C ARG A 10 6.61 40.52 10.61
N ALA A 11 5.71 40.51 11.58
CA ALA A 11 4.31 40.24 11.41
C ALA A 11 3.53 41.42 10.76
N LYS A 12 4.21 42.53 10.46
CA LYS A 12 3.64 43.76 9.92
C LYS A 12 2.52 44.38 10.77
N ILE A 13 2.60 44.17 12.09
CA ILE A 13 1.67 44.74 13.03
C ILE A 13 2.17 46.15 13.40
N ARG A 14 1.35 47.17 13.19
CA ARG A 14 1.63 48.52 13.59
C ARG A 14 1.45 48.64 15.11
N PHE A 15 2.43 49.10 15.82
CA PHE A 15 2.41 49.30 17.28
C PHE A 15 3.16 50.56 17.70
N ASP A 16 2.82 51.06 18.89
CA ASP A 16 3.44 52.20 19.52
C ASP A 16 3.49 51.99 21.05
N PHE A 17 4.41 52.67 21.71
CA PHE A 17 4.56 52.66 23.17
C PHE A 17 4.04 53.94 23.75
N GLN A 18 3.14 53.83 24.75
CA GLN A 18 2.55 54.99 25.44
C GLN A 18 2.70 54.85 26.96
N GLU A 19 3.07 55.96 27.67
CA GLU A 19 3.11 55.98 29.12
C GLU A 19 1.72 56.16 29.73
N LYS A 20 0.81 56.83 29.01
CA LYS A 20 -0.56 57.08 29.45
C LYS A 20 -1.50 56.01 28.91
N ARG A 21 -2.53 55.70 29.70
CA ARG A 21 -3.54 54.74 29.28
C ARG A 21 -4.22 55.17 27.98
N PRO A 22 -4.21 54.32 26.96
CA PRO A 22 -4.90 54.58 25.70
C PRO A 22 -6.41 54.74 25.86
N PRO A 23 -7.11 55.42 24.90
CA PRO A 23 -8.55 55.51 24.86
C PRO A 23 -9.18 54.08 24.79
N ARG A 24 -10.47 53.97 25.19
CA ARG A 24 -11.18 52.67 25.24
C ARG A 24 -11.38 52.02 23.89
N ASN A 25 -11.24 52.75 22.81
CA ASN A 25 -11.38 52.25 21.42
C ASN A 25 -10.06 51.77 20.81
N GLU A 26 -8.96 51.86 21.51
CA GLU A 26 -7.65 51.34 21.07
C GLU A 26 -7.34 49.99 21.75
N ALA A 27 -6.73 49.08 21.01
CA ALA A 27 -6.26 47.83 21.57
C ALA A 27 -4.87 48.02 22.19
N PHE A 28 -4.70 47.54 23.40
CA PHE A 28 -3.41 47.69 24.12
C PHE A 28 -3.12 46.51 25.04
N ILE A 29 -1.87 46.28 25.31
CA ILE A 29 -1.34 45.40 26.35
C ILE A 29 -0.66 46.28 27.41
N LYS A 30 -1.04 46.07 28.69
CA LYS A 30 -0.51 46.83 29.81
C LYS A 30 0.79 46.22 30.30
N PHE A 31 1.78 47.07 30.51
CA PHE A 31 3.05 46.78 31.18
C PHE A 31 3.12 47.55 32.49
N LYS A 32 4.16 47.30 33.31
CA LYS A 32 4.38 47.94 34.61
C LYS A 32 4.44 49.47 34.54
N ASP A 33 5.07 49.99 33.50
CA ASP A 33 5.38 51.41 33.32
C ASP A 33 4.78 52.03 32.05
N GLY A 34 3.87 51.32 31.37
CA GLY A 34 3.23 51.86 30.17
C GLY A 34 2.37 50.85 29.43
N TYR A 35 2.08 51.17 28.20
CA TYR A 35 1.16 50.43 27.34
C TYR A 35 1.78 50.20 25.96
N LEU A 36 1.67 49.00 25.44
CA LEU A 36 1.89 48.69 24.05
C LEU A 36 0.53 48.80 23.33
N VAL A 37 0.38 49.82 22.50
CA VAL A 37 -0.82 50.05 21.67
C VAL A 37 -0.58 49.48 20.32
N TYR A 38 -1.57 48.82 19.74
CA TYR A 38 -1.48 48.24 18.39
C TYR A 38 -2.78 48.40 17.62
N GLU A 39 -2.67 48.44 16.30
CA GLU A 39 -3.85 48.39 15.43
C GLU A 39 -4.37 46.97 15.37
N PRO A 40 -5.60 46.68 15.89
CA PRO A 40 -6.17 45.35 15.82
C PRO A 40 -6.61 45.08 14.40
N ASP A 41 -5.91 44.22 13.75
CA ASP A 41 -6.40 43.51 12.55
C ASP A 41 -6.89 42.14 12.99
N ALA A 42 -7.96 41.68 12.36
CA ALA A 42 -8.51 40.34 12.61
C ALA A 42 -7.44 39.25 12.45
N SER A 43 -6.51 39.40 11.50
CA SER A 43 -5.40 38.48 11.29
C SER A 43 -4.38 38.43 12.43
N ASN A 44 -4.22 39.55 13.17
CA ASN A 44 -3.21 39.69 14.21
C ASN A 44 -3.70 39.26 15.60
N ILE A 45 -5.01 39.17 15.81
CA ILE A 45 -5.61 38.79 17.10
C ILE A 45 -5.13 37.40 17.52
N ILE A 46 -4.97 36.46 16.62
CA ILE A 46 -4.52 35.10 16.93
C ILE A 46 -3.08 35.11 17.45
N LEU A 47 -2.19 35.86 16.81
CA LEU A 47 -0.79 35.99 17.24
C LEU A 47 -0.67 36.66 18.62
N LEU A 48 -1.48 37.67 18.87
CA LEU A 48 -1.43 38.46 20.11
C LEU A 48 -2.21 37.77 21.25
N ASN A 49 -3.10 36.85 20.95
CA ASN A 49 -3.93 36.15 21.94
C ASN A 49 -3.07 35.43 23.02
N GLY A 50 -1.88 34.96 22.66
CA GLY A 50 -0.93 34.35 23.58
C GLY A 50 -0.45 35.34 24.65
N LEU A 51 -0.30 36.62 24.32
CA LEU A 51 0.16 37.66 25.23
C LEU A 51 -0.89 38.04 26.27
N TYR A 52 -2.15 37.95 25.98
CA TYR A 52 -3.23 38.22 26.93
C TYR A 52 -3.30 37.21 28.09
N LYS A 53 -2.70 36.06 27.93
CA LYS A 53 -2.60 35.03 28.99
C LYS A 53 -1.38 35.20 29.85
N PHE A 54 -0.42 35.99 29.40
CA PHE A 54 0.82 36.25 30.12
C PHE A 54 0.69 37.55 30.92
N ASN A 55 1.08 37.54 32.20
CA ASN A 55 1.03 38.74 33.02
C ASN A 55 2.17 39.70 32.66
N THR A 56 1.93 40.59 31.73
CA THR A 56 2.92 41.60 31.26
C THR A 56 3.09 42.73 32.26
N GLU A 57 2.19 42.90 33.26
CA GLU A 57 2.26 43.96 34.28
C GLU A 57 3.45 43.81 35.25
N ASP A 58 4.04 42.63 35.28
CA ASP A 58 5.26 42.41 36.10
C ASP A 58 6.54 42.90 35.44
N TYR A 59 6.49 43.27 34.15
CA TYR A 59 7.64 43.68 33.36
C TYR A 59 7.52 45.14 32.90
N SER A 60 8.67 45.82 32.84
CA SER A 60 8.78 47.14 32.20
C SER A 60 8.74 47.04 30.69
N ILE A 61 8.24 48.08 30.00
CA ILE A 61 8.32 48.17 28.52
C ILE A 61 9.76 48.00 28.03
N LYS A 62 10.77 48.46 28.80
CA LYS A 62 12.18 48.25 28.44
C LYS A 62 12.65 46.81 28.47
N GLU A 63 11.92 45.97 29.16
CA GLU A 63 12.19 44.50 29.26
C GLU A 63 11.47 43.68 28.23
N ILE A 64 10.67 44.31 27.34
CA ILE A 64 9.78 43.62 26.37
C ILE A 64 10.54 42.66 25.47
N ASP A 65 11.78 42.91 25.15
CA ASP A 65 12.64 42.04 24.37
C ASP A 65 13.63 41.23 25.23
N SER A 66 13.46 41.29 26.57
CA SER A 66 14.38 40.62 27.48
C SER A 66 14.21 39.13 27.53
N LYS A 67 15.32 38.39 27.60
CA LYS A 67 15.29 36.91 27.68
C LYS A 67 14.56 36.38 28.92
N PRO A 68 14.65 36.99 30.14
CA PRO A 68 13.87 36.53 31.28
C PRO A 68 12.37 36.54 31.03
N MET A 69 11.82 37.63 30.51
CA MET A 69 10.39 37.75 30.19
C MET A 69 9.91 36.60 29.26
N TRP A 70 10.69 36.32 28.24
CA TRP A 70 10.33 35.26 27.28
C TRP A 70 10.42 33.85 27.87
N LEU A 71 11.37 33.60 28.75
CA LEU A 71 11.48 32.32 29.45
C LEU A 71 10.28 32.07 30.36
N ASP A 72 9.82 33.15 31.05
CA ASP A 72 8.64 33.06 31.92
C ASP A 72 7.34 32.88 31.11
N ALA A 73 7.24 33.59 29.98
CA ALA A 73 6.14 33.36 29.03
C ALA A 73 6.11 31.92 28.49
N LEU A 74 7.27 31.35 28.16
CA LEU A 74 7.39 29.95 27.74
C LEU A 74 7.05 28.93 28.84
N ASP A 75 7.31 29.32 30.11
CA ASP A 75 6.99 28.47 31.26
C ASP A 75 5.50 28.25 31.44
N LEU A 76 4.66 29.26 31.14
CA LEU A 76 3.20 29.17 31.12
C LEU A 76 2.69 28.05 30.19
N TYR A 77 3.43 27.76 29.14
CA TYR A 77 3.11 26.71 28.15
C TYR A 77 3.91 25.44 28.37
N GLY A 78 4.61 25.31 29.54
CA GLY A 78 5.47 24.15 29.80
C GLY A 78 6.68 24.05 28.89
N ALA A 79 7.05 25.12 28.19
CA ALA A 79 8.08 25.13 27.15
C ALA A 79 9.43 25.75 27.59
N LYS A 80 9.57 26.22 28.83
CA LYS A 80 10.80 26.89 29.36
C LYS A 80 12.08 26.08 29.12
N TYR A 81 12.01 24.76 29.35
CA TYR A 81 13.13 23.85 29.13
C TYR A 81 13.43 23.54 27.67
N LYS A 82 12.54 23.93 26.77
CA LYS A 82 12.68 23.72 25.30
C LYS A 82 13.17 24.97 24.58
N ALA A 83 13.32 26.10 25.27
CA ALA A 83 13.71 27.38 24.67
C ALA A 83 15.00 27.27 23.83
N ASP A 84 15.98 26.52 24.32
CA ASP A 84 17.27 26.35 23.64
C ASP A 84 17.19 25.41 22.41
N GLY A 85 16.10 24.68 22.24
CA GLY A 85 15.85 23.83 21.10
C GLY A 85 14.94 24.45 20.03
N LEU A 86 14.45 25.68 20.24
CA LEU A 86 13.53 26.32 19.31
C LEU A 86 14.12 26.53 17.92
N ASP A 87 15.40 26.93 17.83
CA ASP A 87 16.08 27.13 16.54
C ASP A 87 16.12 25.78 15.74
N SER A 88 16.46 24.71 16.43
CA SER A 88 16.45 23.38 15.81
C SER A 88 15.05 22.95 15.42
N PHE A 89 14.04 23.34 16.19
CA PHE A 89 12.63 23.06 15.88
C PHE A 89 12.17 23.84 14.64
N TYR A 90 12.50 25.11 14.53
CA TYR A 90 12.15 25.92 13.36
C TYR A 90 12.85 25.45 12.09
N ASN A 91 14.13 25.08 12.19
CA ASN A 91 14.87 24.50 11.07
C ASN A 91 14.29 23.14 10.63
N LEU A 92 13.64 22.40 11.53
CA LEU A 92 12.91 21.18 11.18
C LEU A 92 11.59 21.47 10.47
N MET A 93 10.92 22.57 10.77
CA MET A 93 9.66 22.94 10.14
C MET A 93 9.86 23.52 8.74
N ILE A 94 10.94 24.25 8.52
CA ILE A 94 11.26 24.92 7.26
C ILE A 94 12.53 24.30 6.71
N ASP A 95 12.38 23.10 6.13
CA ASP A 95 13.47 22.45 5.40
C ASP A 95 13.71 23.15 4.05
N PRO A 96 14.83 22.88 3.37
CA PRO A 96 15.16 23.52 2.09
C PRO A 96 14.08 23.32 1.01
N MET A 97 13.34 22.20 1.05
CA MET A 97 12.24 21.94 0.11
C MET A 97 11.02 22.79 0.44
N THR A 98 10.68 22.91 1.73
CA THR A 98 9.60 23.80 2.20
C THR A 98 9.87 25.24 1.84
N GLU A 99 11.12 25.70 2.03
CA GLU A 99 11.56 27.04 1.63
C GLU A 99 11.39 27.27 0.12
N GLU A 100 11.77 26.30 -0.71
CA GLU A 100 11.58 26.38 -2.16
C GLU A 100 10.09 26.44 -2.55
N VAL A 101 9.23 25.64 -1.92
CA VAL A 101 7.77 25.66 -2.13
C VAL A 101 7.19 27.02 -1.72
N CYS A 102 7.61 27.57 -0.57
CA CYS A 102 7.19 28.90 -0.14
C CYS A 102 7.56 29.97 -1.17
N ARG A 103 8.79 29.93 -1.70
CA ARG A 103 9.23 30.88 -2.73
C ARG A 103 8.45 30.74 -4.03
N HIS A 104 8.13 29.51 -4.45
CA HIS A 104 7.34 29.25 -5.67
C HIS A 104 5.95 29.90 -5.60
N TYR A 105 5.27 29.76 -4.47
CA TYR A 105 3.94 30.35 -4.24
C TYR A 105 3.99 31.77 -3.68
N GLN A 106 5.16 32.39 -3.58
CA GLN A 106 5.36 33.70 -2.98
C GLN A 106 4.87 33.79 -1.53
N PHE A 107 4.93 32.69 -0.81
CA PHE A 107 4.65 32.64 0.62
C PHE A 107 5.89 33.11 1.43
N PRO A 108 5.68 33.63 2.63
CA PRO A 108 6.79 33.95 3.52
C PRO A 108 7.69 32.74 3.79
N THR A 109 8.98 32.99 3.94
CA THR A 109 9.98 31.95 4.28
C THR A 109 10.48 32.03 5.73
N GLU A 110 10.29 33.17 6.38
CA GLU A 110 10.60 33.35 7.80
C GLU A 110 9.44 32.85 8.67
N TYR A 111 9.73 32.08 9.71
CA TYR A 111 8.70 31.39 10.50
C TYR A 111 7.68 32.33 11.16
N ILE A 112 8.09 33.55 11.61
CA ILE A 112 7.17 34.55 12.20
C ILE A 112 6.19 35.04 11.12
N GLU A 113 6.69 35.33 9.94
CA GLU A 113 5.87 35.77 8.82
C GLU A 113 4.93 34.66 8.35
N ILE A 114 5.39 33.40 8.35
CA ILE A 114 4.52 32.23 8.07
C ILE A 114 3.40 32.11 9.10
N LEU A 115 3.71 32.30 10.40
CA LEU A 115 2.69 32.28 11.45
C LEU A 115 1.68 33.42 11.30
N ALA A 116 2.14 34.63 10.96
CA ALA A 116 1.26 35.76 10.67
C ALA A 116 0.36 35.48 9.48
N TYR A 117 0.93 34.96 8.40
CA TYR A 117 0.19 34.60 7.19
C TYR A 117 -0.83 33.48 7.48
N ALA A 118 -0.43 32.42 8.15
CA ALA A 118 -1.35 31.35 8.56
C ALA A 118 -2.49 31.87 9.47
N SER A 119 -2.17 32.82 10.39
CA SER A 119 -3.18 33.44 11.23
C SER A 119 -4.17 34.28 10.42
N SER A 120 -3.71 34.99 9.39
CA SER A 120 -4.61 35.74 8.48
C SER A 120 -5.55 34.81 7.73
N LEU A 121 -5.05 33.68 7.22
CA LEU A 121 -5.89 32.70 6.54
C LEU A 121 -6.95 32.10 7.48
N LEU A 122 -6.62 31.84 8.75
CA LEU A 122 -7.54 31.34 9.76
C LEU A 122 -8.68 32.33 10.04
N VAL A 123 -8.39 33.62 10.10
CA VAL A 123 -9.36 34.66 10.40
C VAL A 123 -10.27 34.96 9.22
N THR A 124 -9.73 34.99 8.01
CA THR A 124 -10.51 35.22 6.80
C THR A 124 -11.33 34.00 6.37
N ASN A 125 -11.17 32.86 7.06
CA ASN A 125 -11.75 31.58 6.65
C ASN A 125 -11.35 31.13 5.25
N GLU A 126 -10.32 31.71 4.68
CA GLU A 126 -9.85 31.29 3.36
C GLU A 126 -9.40 29.84 3.31
N TYR A 127 -8.89 29.31 4.43
CA TYR A 127 -8.59 27.89 4.58
C TYR A 127 -9.82 26.99 4.51
N ASN A 128 -11.03 27.53 4.74
CA ASN A 128 -12.29 26.77 4.68
C ASN A 128 -12.86 26.68 3.25
N ARG A 129 -12.31 27.38 2.29
CA ARG A 129 -12.79 27.34 0.90
C ARG A 129 -12.39 26.11 0.09
N HIS A 130 -11.85 25.22 0.49
CA HIS A 130 -11.24 24.32 0.69
C HIS A 130 -10.97 23.05 0.20
N VAL A 131 -11.50 22.68 -0.78
CA VAL A 131 -11.37 21.55 -1.67
C VAL A 131 -10.55 21.95 -2.90
N ASP A 132 -10.30 23.23 -3.05
CA ASP A 132 -9.40 23.77 -4.09
C ASP A 132 -7.97 23.26 -3.86
N ILE A 133 -7.48 22.46 -4.82
CA ILE A 133 -6.13 21.87 -4.75
C ILE A 133 -5.07 22.73 -5.45
N THR A 134 -5.41 23.88 -6.04
CA THR A 134 -4.44 24.73 -6.78
C THR A 134 -3.39 25.28 -5.85
N GLY A 135 -3.34 25.47 -4.73
CA GLY A 135 -2.24 25.84 -3.82
C GLY A 135 -1.42 24.66 -3.32
N ASN A 136 -1.73 23.44 -3.75
CA ASN A 136 -1.05 22.22 -3.33
C ASN A 136 -0.08 21.73 -4.39
N ARG A 137 0.68 20.71 -4.02
CA ARG A 137 1.49 19.96 -4.96
C ARG A 137 1.50 18.47 -4.60
N PHE A 138 1.71 17.63 -5.58
CA PHE A 138 1.98 16.23 -5.34
C PHE A 138 3.40 16.05 -4.83
N ARG A 139 3.54 15.39 -3.69
CA ARG A 139 4.85 15.02 -3.19
C ARG A 139 5.41 13.87 -4.00
N THR A 140 6.66 13.99 -4.36
CA THR A 140 7.40 13.01 -5.15
C THR A 140 8.50 12.34 -4.31
N ASN A 141 9.59 11.96 -4.93
CA ASN A 141 10.74 11.29 -4.30
C ASN A 141 11.47 12.14 -3.23
N GLU A 142 11.26 13.45 -3.18
CA GLU A 142 11.83 14.30 -2.14
C GLU A 142 11.38 13.94 -0.71
N ARG A 143 10.33 13.12 -0.54
CA ARG A 143 9.92 12.63 0.78
C ARG A 143 11.01 11.82 1.47
N ILE A 144 11.74 11.00 0.73
CA ILE A 144 12.88 10.24 1.27
C ILE A 144 13.98 11.22 1.72
N ALA A 145 14.26 12.25 0.91
CA ALA A 145 15.20 13.31 1.28
C ALA A 145 14.75 14.06 2.54
N HIS A 146 13.44 14.32 2.69
CA HIS A 146 12.89 14.92 3.90
C HIS A 146 13.10 14.03 5.15
N PHE A 147 12.89 12.72 5.06
CA PHE A 147 13.16 11.82 6.19
C PHE A 147 14.63 11.80 6.58
N VAL A 148 15.55 11.81 5.61
CA VAL A 148 16.99 11.92 5.88
C VAL A 148 17.30 13.25 6.54
N TYR A 149 16.80 14.35 6.00
CA TYR A 149 16.98 15.69 6.57
C TYR A 149 16.48 15.76 8.03
N LYS A 150 15.26 15.28 8.28
CA LYS A 150 14.65 15.26 9.62
C LYS A 150 15.45 14.42 10.60
N ALA A 151 15.97 13.27 10.18
CA ALA A 151 16.83 12.42 11.03
C ALA A 151 18.13 13.13 11.39
N LEU A 152 18.77 13.78 10.41
CA LEU A 152 19.99 14.57 10.62
C LEU A 152 19.75 15.78 11.53
N ALA A 153 18.73 16.58 11.26
CA ALA A 153 18.41 17.77 12.05
C ALA A 153 18.05 17.42 13.49
N THR A 154 17.32 16.33 13.73
CA THR A 154 17.01 15.83 15.08
C THR A 154 18.28 15.40 15.82
N SER A 155 19.17 14.67 15.15
CA SER A 155 20.45 14.23 15.74
C SER A 155 21.35 15.40 16.05
N TYR A 156 21.40 16.39 15.17
CA TYR A 156 22.19 17.63 15.38
C TYR A 156 21.64 18.44 16.55
N GLY A 157 20.32 18.63 16.66
CA GLY A 157 19.69 19.30 17.78
C GLY A 157 19.97 18.61 19.13
N ASN A 158 19.96 17.27 19.15
CA ASN A 158 20.32 16.49 20.32
C ASN A 158 21.80 16.69 20.71
N TYR A 159 22.69 16.65 19.70
CA TYR A 159 24.12 16.91 19.90
C TYR A 159 24.38 18.29 20.49
N LEU A 160 23.77 19.37 19.96
CA LEU A 160 23.90 20.73 20.47
C LEU A 160 23.45 20.83 21.92
N ARG A 161 22.35 20.15 22.28
CA ARG A 161 21.85 20.12 23.67
C ARG A 161 22.84 19.43 24.60
N GLU A 162 23.48 18.35 24.18
CA GLU A 162 24.51 17.64 24.98
C GLU A 162 25.77 18.49 25.14
N VAL A 163 26.22 19.16 24.10
CA VAL A 163 27.35 20.11 24.16
C VAL A 163 27.06 21.24 25.16
N LYS A 164 25.86 21.81 25.09
CA LYS A 164 25.45 22.91 26.01
C LYS A 164 25.39 22.45 27.47
N ASN A 165 25.02 21.20 27.72
CA ASN A 165 25.02 20.60 29.05
C ASN A 165 26.41 20.14 29.51
N ASN A 166 27.50 20.61 28.86
CA ASN A 166 28.89 20.29 29.17
C ASN A 166 29.23 18.80 29.28
N ARG A 167 28.54 17.95 28.52
CA ARG A 167 28.89 16.55 28.43
C ARG A 167 30.16 16.38 27.61
N LYS A 168 31.27 15.99 28.26
CA LYS A 168 32.60 15.81 27.63
C LYS A 168 32.63 14.79 26.47
N ALA A 169 31.61 13.96 26.34
CA ALA A 169 31.51 12.90 25.33
C ALA A 169 30.36 13.12 24.36
N ALA A 170 29.89 14.36 24.17
CA ALA A 170 28.84 14.68 23.23
C ALA A 170 29.22 14.19 21.81
N LYS A 171 28.38 13.37 21.20
CA LYS A 171 28.58 12.84 19.84
C LYS A 171 27.27 12.95 19.07
N MET A 172 27.36 13.37 17.81
CA MET A 172 26.23 13.26 16.91
C MET A 172 26.03 11.78 16.55
N THR A 173 24.90 11.21 16.97
CA THR A 173 24.52 9.82 16.68
C THR A 173 23.21 9.78 15.94
N ILE A 174 23.20 9.05 14.82
CA ILE A 174 21.98 8.79 14.05
C ILE A 174 21.64 7.32 14.26
N LYS A 175 20.43 7.02 14.69
CA LYS A 175 19.96 5.65 14.74
C LYS A 175 19.98 5.05 13.34
N ARG A 176 20.46 3.82 13.20
CA ARG A 176 20.48 3.09 11.93
C ARG A 176 19.08 2.99 11.28
N THR A 177 18.03 2.93 12.10
CA THR A 177 16.63 2.84 11.68
C THR A 177 15.94 4.19 11.52
N ALA A 178 16.59 5.32 11.81
CA ALA A 178 15.92 6.63 11.93
C ALA A 178 15.06 7.01 10.71
N VAL A 179 15.55 6.74 9.49
CA VAL A 179 14.81 7.04 8.26
C VAL A 179 13.62 6.11 8.08
N ILE A 180 13.81 4.82 8.37
CA ILE A 180 12.75 3.81 8.27
C ILE A 180 11.66 4.09 9.33
N ASP A 181 12.06 4.41 10.57
CA ASP A 181 11.12 4.74 11.65
C ASP A 181 10.26 5.95 11.24
N LEU A 182 10.87 7.01 10.68
CA LEU A 182 10.15 8.19 10.20
C LEU A 182 9.23 7.87 9.02
N ALA A 183 9.64 7.00 8.11
CA ALA A 183 8.80 6.56 7.00
C ALA A 183 7.60 5.76 7.51
N MET A 184 7.80 4.85 8.45
CA MET A 184 6.72 4.02 9.04
C MET A 184 5.74 4.83 9.89
N GLU A 185 6.17 5.97 10.44
CA GLU A 185 5.32 6.90 11.19
C GLU A 185 4.50 7.84 10.29
N ASP A 186 4.84 7.90 9.00
CA ASP A 186 4.13 8.76 8.06
C ASP A 186 2.75 8.19 7.72
N SER A 187 1.70 8.97 7.94
CA SER A 187 0.31 8.54 7.73
C SER A 187 -0.06 8.26 6.26
N THR A 188 0.80 8.62 5.32
CA THR A 188 0.61 8.34 3.89
C THR A 188 1.33 7.07 3.44
N MET A 189 2.15 6.46 4.30
CA MET A 189 2.73 5.16 4.03
C MET A 189 1.67 4.07 4.13
N SER A 190 1.64 3.20 3.15
CA SER A 190 0.79 2.01 3.14
C SER A 190 1.58 0.80 2.66
N ASP A 191 1.15 -0.39 3.04
CA ASP A 191 1.70 -1.61 2.48
C ASP A 191 1.38 -1.66 0.98
N LEU A 192 2.37 -2.00 0.17
CA LEU A 192 2.15 -2.27 -1.24
C LEU A 192 1.40 -3.60 -1.36
N SER A 193 0.24 -3.58 -2.01
CA SER A 193 -0.53 -4.80 -2.26
C SER A 193 -0.39 -5.22 -3.72
N MET A 194 0.07 -6.45 -3.92
CA MET A 194 0.28 -7.06 -5.23
C MET A 194 -0.77 -8.14 -5.53
N LEU A 195 -2.00 -7.97 -5.04
CA LEU A 195 -3.06 -8.95 -5.25
C LEU A 195 -3.35 -9.17 -6.73
N THR A 196 -3.41 -8.09 -7.50
CA THR A 196 -3.64 -8.12 -8.95
C THR A 196 -2.71 -7.13 -9.66
N PRO A 197 -2.45 -7.32 -10.98
CA PRO A 197 -1.74 -6.35 -11.80
C PRO A 197 -2.34 -4.94 -11.79
N LEU A 198 -3.66 -4.83 -11.75
CA LEU A 198 -4.35 -3.54 -11.65
C LEU A 198 -4.12 -2.84 -10.31
N LEU A 199 -4.04 -3.61 -9.22
CA LEU A 199 -3.78 -3.03 -7.89
C LEU A 199 -2.35 -2.52 -7.75
N GLU A 200 -1.39 -3.13 -8.43
CA GLU A 200 -0.03 -2.59 -8.54
C GLU A 200 -0.04 -1.20 -9.17
N LEU A 201 -0.71 -1.05 -10.32
CA LEU A 201 -0.83 0.24 -11.01
C LEU A 201 -1.60 1.27 -10.18
N GLU A 202 -2.66 0.85 -9.50
CA GLU A 202 -3.39 1.75 -8.58
C GLU A 202 -2.47 2.28 -7.48
N SER A 203 -1.71 1.41 -6.84
CA SER A 203 -0.79 1.79 -5.76
C SER A 203 0.26 2.81 -6.22
N ALA A 204 0.71 2.69 -7.47
CA ALA A 204 1.66 3.64 -8.07
C ALA A 204 1.05 5.02 -8.36
N ASN A 205 -0.25 5.09 -8.62
CA ASN A 205 -0.97 6.31 -8.98
C ASN A 205 -1.88 6.84 -7.87
N ALA A 206 -1.89 6.20 -6.72
CA ALA A 206 -2.71 6.59 -5.58
C ALA A 206 -2.19 7.87 -4.94
N VAL A 207 -3.11 8.77 -4.62
CA VAL A 207 -2.88 9.98 -3.86
C VAL A 207 -3.86 10.06 -2.71
N SER A 208 -3.46 10.74 -1.64
CA SER A 208 -4.30 10.81 -0.44
C SER A 208 -4.25 12.20 0.17
N PHE A 209 -5.38 12.64 0.72
CA PHE A 209 -5.45 13.83 1.58
C PHE A 209 -4.92 13.59 3.01
N LYS A 210 -4.42 12.40 3.31
CA LYS A 210 -3.72 12.11 4.58
C LYS A 210 -2.31 12.69 4.54
N GLY A 211 -1.77 13.02 5.70
CA GLY A 211 -0.39 13.49 5.82
C GLY A 211 -0.24 14.68 6.74
N LEU A 212 0.95 15.27 6.73
CA LEU A 212 1.39 16.29 7.71
C LEU A 212 0.49 17.54 7.72
N SER A 213 -0.02 17.95 6.58
CA SER A 213 -0.93 19.11 6.41
C SER A 213 -2.35 18.69 5.99
N GLY A 214 -2.62 17.40 6.00
CA GLY A 214 -3.90 16.83 5.61
C GLY A 214 -4.70 16.27 6.78
N MET A 215 -5.54 15.29 6.48
CA MET A 215 -6.33 14.58 7.48
C MET A 215 -5.46 13.63 8.28
N ASN A 216 -5.61 13.64 9.59
CA ASN A 216 -4.89 12.72 10.49
C ASN A 216 -5.49 11.31 10.50
N SER A 217 -6.76 11.17 10.11
CA SER A 217 -7.49 9.90 10.12
C SER A 217 -8.58 9.89 9.07
N ASP A 218 -8.80 8.73 8.46
CA ASP A 218 -9.95 8.44 7.59
C ASP A 218 -11.30 8.43 8.32
N ARG A 219 -11.28 8.34 9.64
CA ARG A 219 -12.48 8.49 10.48
C ARG A 219 -12.88 9.95 10.72
N SER A 220 -12.03 10.89 10.36
CA SER A 220 -12.35 12.31 10.45
C SER A 220 -13.48 12.67 9.49
N TYR A 221 -14.58 13.17 10.02
CA TYR A 221 -15.71 13.61 9.23
C TYR A 221 -15.51 15.06 8.77
N GLN A 222 -14.78 15.21 7.67
CA GLN A 222 -14.62 16.51 7.00
C GLN A 222 -15.22 16.37 5.59
N LEU A 223 -16.52 16.67 5.49
CA LEU A 223 -17.29 16.49 4.27
C LEU A 223 -16.66 17.25 3.10
N ASP A 224 -16.21 18.48 3.34
CA ASP A 224 -15.63 19.36 2.33
C ASP A 224 -14.40 18.73 1.64
N LYS A 225 -13.57 18.00 2.38
CA LYS A 225 -12.38 17.31 1.82
C LYS A 225 -12.71 16.03 1.06
N ARG A 226 -13.95 15.57 1.13
CA ARG A 226 -14.41 14.36 0.44
C ARG A 226 -15.15 14.64 -0.86
N THR A 227 -15.47 15.90 -1.12
CA THR A 227 -16.13 16.32 -2.35
C THR A 227 -15.15 16.39 -3.52
N TYR A 228 -15.66 16.38 -4.74
CA TYR A 228 -14.87 16.60 -5.94
C TYR A 228 -15.04 18.06 -6.36
N ASP A 229 -13.95 18.81 -6.35
CA ASP A 229 -13.91 20.21 -6.71
C ASP A 229 -13.46 20.41 -8.18
N LYS A 230 -13.83 21.53 -8.77
CA LYS A 230 -13.45 21.89 -10.16
C LYS A 230 -11.94 21.94 -10.34
N SER A 231 -11.19 22.36 -9.32
CA SER A 231 -9.73 22.41 -9.34
C SER A 231 -9.07 21.04 -9.49
N MET A 232 -9.82 19.95 -9.25
CA MET A 232 -9.35 18.57 -9.39
C MET A 232 -9.43 18.05 -10.83
N LEU A 233 -10.17 18.71 -11.71
CA LEU A 233 -10.26 18.32 -13.12
C LEU A 233 -8.87 18.26 -13.76
N ASN A 234 -8.67 17.30 -14.65
CA ASN A 234 -7.39 16.99 -15.30
C ASN A 234 -6.22 16.61 -14.36
N LYS A 235 -6.47 16.48 -13.05
CA LYS A 235 -5.45 16.14 -12.05
C LYS A 235 -5.81 14.86 -11.30
N LEU A 236 -7.02 14.80 -10.77
CA LEU A 236 -7.52 13.66 -10.02
C LEU A 236 -8.67 12.98 -10.76
N ALA A 237 -8.65 11.65 -10.78
CA ALA A 237 -9.74 10.87 -11.33
C ALA A 237 -11.05 11.10 -10.54
N MET A 238 -12.19 10.97 -11.22
CA MET A 238 -13.50 11.15 -10.59
C MET A 238 -13.83 10.03 -9.61
N SER A 239 -13.35 8.83 -9.87
CA SER A 239 -13.58 7.71 -8.97
C SER A 239 -12.78 7.85 -7.67
N THR A 240 -13.28 7.22 -6.64
CA THR A 240 -12.73 7.25 -5.29
C THR A 240 -12.89 5.88 -4.63
N GLY A 241 -12.18 5.68 -3.52
CA GLY A 241 -12.33 4.49 -2.69
C GLY A 241 -13.70 4.38 -2.03
N PHE A 242 -13.94 3.25 -1.36
CA PHE A 242 -15.17 2.99 -0.62
C PHE A 242 -15.05 3.24 0.88
N ALA A 243 -16.21 3.21 1.54
CA ALA A 243 -16.37 3.30 2.99
C ALA A 243 -15.60 4.49 3.59
N GLY A 244 -14.75 4.29 4.57
CA GLY A 244 -13.99 5.33 5.22
C GLY A 244 -13.08 6.15 4.30
N ASN A 245 -12.67 5.58 3.18
CA ASN A 245 -11.73 6.20 2.24
C ASN A 245 -12.38 7.03 1.12
N VAL A 246 -13.72 7.12 1.11
CA VAL A 246 -14.46 7.92 0.11
C VAL A 246 -13.97 9.37 0.09
N GLY A 247 -13.52 9.83 -1.07
CA GLY A 247 -13.01 11.19 -1.29
C GLY A 247 -11.61 11.47 -0.73
N ILE A 248 -11.07 10.61 0.14
CA ILE A 248 -9.75 10.78 0.76
C ILE A 248 -8.65 10.16 -0.10
N ASN A 249 -8.82 8.90 -0.46
CA ASN A 249 -7.91 8.21 -1.35
C ASN A 249 -8.44 8.32 -2.78
N ARG A 250 -7.63 8.85 -3.66
CA ARG A 250 -7.93 9.06 -5.07
C ARG A 250 -6.77 8.56 -5.92
N GLN A 251 -6.95 8.63 -7.22
CA GLN A 251 -5.90 8.36 -8.19
C GLN A 251 -5.68 9.58 -9.06
N THR A 252 -4.50 9.68 -9.64
CA THR A 252 -4.22 10.68 -10.66
C THR A 252 -4.90 10.29 -11.96
N THR A 253 -5.24 11.29 -12.78
CA THR A 253 -5.74 11.04 -14.14
C THR A 253 -4.62 10.49 -15.03
N ILE A 254 -5.00 9.93 -16.19
CA ILE A 254 -4.05 9.39 -17.19
C ILE A 254 -3.02 10.43 -17.61
N ASN A 255 -3.48 11.66 -17.91
CA ASN A 255 -2.64 12.78 -18.30
C ASN A 255 -2.80 13.89 -17.27
N MET A 256 -2.21 13.68 -16.09
CA MET A 256 -2.29 14.66 -15.01
C MET A 256 -1.60 15.97 -15.42
N ASP A 257 -2.32 17.08 -15.33
CA ASP A 257 -1.82 18.41 -15.64
C ASP A 257 -1.01 18.96 -14.46
N LEU A 258 0.33 18.88 -14.58
CA LEU A 258 1.28 19.32 -13.57
C LEU A 258 2.31 20.27 -14.15
N GLU A 259 2.71 21.25 -13.34
CA GLU A 259 3.82 22.13 -13.65
C GLU A 259 5.16 21.46 -13.29
N GLY A 260 5.90 21.08 -14.31
CA GLY A 260 7.23 20.52 -14.16
C GLY A 260 7.27 19.17 -13.38
N THR A 261 8.46 18.79 -12.96
CA THR A 261 8.72 17.51 -12.28
C THR A 261 8.54 17.56 -10.76
N LYS A 262 8.27 18.73 -10.19
CA LYS A 262 8.15 18.94 -8.73
C LYS A 262 6.72 18.76 -8.21
N GLY A 263 5.77 18.47 -9.07
CA GLY A 263 4.40 18.15 -8.74
C GLY A 263 3.52 19.35 -8.39
N TYR A 264 3.89 20.56 -8.80
CA TYR A 264 3.04 21.75 -8.64
C TYR A 264 1.81 21.65 -9.54
N MET A 265 0.68 22.10 -9.03
CA MET A 265 -0.59 22.08 -9.76
C MET A 265 -0.83 23.42 -10.42
N TYR A 266 -1.15 23.39 -11.71
CA TYR A 266 -1.56 24.60 -12.41
C TYR A 266 -2.87 25.16 -11.85
N ASN A 267 -2.90 26.47 -11.70
CA ASN A 267 -4.12 27.24 -11.48
C ASN A 267 -4.57 27.78 -12.85
N ARG A 268 -5.25 26.94 -13.63
CA ARG A 268 -5.82 27.39 -14.91
C ARG A 268 -7.27 27.81 -14.71
N GLU A 269 -7.57 29.07 -14.88
CA GLU A 269 -8.95 29.56 -14.94
C GLU A 269 -9.70 28.91 -16.12
N ASP A 270 -8.98 28.53 -17.18
CA ASP A 270 -9.49 27.94 -18.42
C ASP A 270 -9.59 26.41 -18.40
N ALA A 271 -9.26 25.75 -17.29
CA ALA A 271 -9.19 24.29 -17.20
C ALA A 271 -10.52 23.57 -17.51
N LEU A 272 -11.63 24.28 -17.44
CA LEU A 272 -12.96 23.76 -17.77
C LEU A 272 -13.22 23.69 -19.27
N ASP A 273 -12.65 24.61 -20.04
CA ASP A 273 -12.87 24.68 -21.48
C ASP A 273 -11.98 23.72 -22.27
N GLU A 274 -10.86 23.30 -21.65
CA GLU A 274 -9.91 22.35 -22.22
C GLU A 274 -10.04 20.94 -21.60
N ALA A 275 -11.00 20.69 -20.72
CA ALA A 275 -11.19 19.38 -20.08
C ALA A 275 -11.52 18.31 -21.13
N ASN A 276 -10.65 17.35 -21.26
CA ASN A 276 -10.90 16.17 -22.09
C ASN A 276 -11.64 15.13 -21.25
N ASP A 277 -12.79 14.65 -21.72
CA ASP A 277 -13.59 13.62 -21.02
C ASP A 277 -12.77 12.37 -20.68
N ALA A 278 -11.81 11.99 -21.53
CA ALA A 278 -10.90 10.90 -21.27
C ALA A 278 -9.96 11.16 -20.07
N ASN A 279 -9.71 12.41 -19.72
CA ASN A 279 -8.84 12.79 -18.61
C ASN A 279 -9.58 12.87 -17.25
N THR A 280 -10.75 12.28 -17.16
CA THR A 280 -11.50 12.06 -15.92
C THR A 280 -11.24 10.69 -15.31
N LEU A 281 -10.62 9.78 -16.06
CA LEU A 281 -10.29 8.42 -15.63
C LEU A 281 -8.83 8.32 -15.16
N SER A 282 -8.58 7.44 -14.22
CA SER A 282 -7.23 6.99 -13.90
C SER A 282 -6.74 5.96 -14.91
N ILE A 283 -5.42 5.77 -14.98
CA ILE A 283 -4.85 4.73 -15.84
C ILE A 283 -5.37 3.33 -15.49
N THR A 284 -5.65 3.08 -14.23
CA THR A 284 -6.16 1.78 -13.76
C THR A 284 -7.61 1.56 -14.14
N GLU A 285 -8.43 2.61 -14.13
CA GLU A 285 -9.81 2.53 -14.62
C GLU A 285 -9.85 2.30 -16.13
N ALA A 286 -9.02 3.00 -16.88
CA ALA A 286 -8.93 2.84 -18.34
C ALA A 286 -8.39 1.46 -18.74
N LEU A 287 -7.52 0.85 -17.92
CA LEU A 287 -6.96 -0.49 -18.15
C LEU A 287 -7.76 -1.62 -17.50
N THR A 288 -8.84 -1.30 -16.79
CA THR A 288 -9.77 -2.34 -16.33
C THR A 288 -10.54 -2.90 -17.53
N PRO A 289 -10.38 -4.20 -17.86
CA PRO A 289 -11.02 -4.77 -19.03
C PRO A 289 -12.51 -4.51 -19.03
N LEU A 290 -13.03 -3.95 -20.12
CA LEU A 290 -14.43 -3.57 -20.32
C LEU A 290 -14.99 -2.60 -19.24
N GLY A 291 -14.15 -2.02 -18.39
CA GLY A 291 -14.59 -1.10 -17.34
C GLY A 291 -15.26 0.16 -17.86
N THR A 292 -14.81 0.66 -19.01
CA THR A 292 -15.33 1.88 -19.64
C THR A 292 -16.58 1.64 -20.51
N THR A 293 -17.08 0.41 -20.61
CA THR A 293 -18.29 0.07 -21.38
C THR A 293 -19.60 0.35 -20.63
N HIS A 294 -19.55 0.87 -19.42
CA HIS A 294 -20.71 1.13 -18.60
C HIS A 294 -21.24 2.55 -18.80
N ASP A 295 -22.56 2.68 -18.82
CA ASP A 295 -23.24 3.98 -18.94
C ASP A 295 -23.17 4.82 -17.66
N ASP A 296 -22.91 4.15 -16.51
CA ASP A 296 -22.90 4.77 -15.19
C ASP A 296 -21.46 4.82 -14.62
N PRO A 297 -20.93 6.01 -14.31
CA PRO A 297 -19.60 6.17 -13.68
C PRO A 297 -19.45 5.36 -12.39
N PHE A 298 -20.53 5.20 -11.64
CA PHE A 298 -20.51 4.36 -10.44
C PHE A 298 -20.24 2.88 -10.77
N ARG A 299 -20.82 2.36 -11.87
CA ARG A 299 -20.55 1.00 -12.33
C ARG A 299 -19.13 0.82 -12.83
N THR A 300 -18.59 1.80 -13.53
CA THR A 300 -17.18 1.80 -13.93
C THR A 300 -16.27 1.71 -12.71
N ALA A 301 -16.47 2.56 -11.71
CA ALA A 301 -15.73 2.54 -10.47
C ALA A 301 -15.88 1.22 -9.71
N MET A 302 -17.09 0.66 -9.63
CA MET A 302 -17.36 -0.63 -8.98
C MET A 302 -16.67 -1.78 -9.70
N THR A 303 -16.69 -1.80 -11.03
CA THR A 303 -16.03 -2.85 -11.83
C THR A 303 -14.52 -2.81 -11.59
N PHE A 304 -13.92 -1.62 -11.64
CA PHE A 304 -12.51 -1.44 -11.31
C PHE A 304 -12.19 -1.96 -9.91
N ILE A 305 -12.90 -1.53 -8.89
CA ILE A 305 -12.61 -1.90 -7.50
C ILE A 305 -12.76 -3.40 -7.28
N GLN A 306 -13.79 -4.02 -7.83
CA GLN A 306 -13.99 -5.46 -7.68
C GLN A 306 -12.94 -6.27 -8.43
N THR A 307 -12.54 -5.83 -9.62
CA THR A 307 -11.50 -6.50 -10.42
C THR A 307 -10.10 -6.31 -9.81
N ALA A 308 -9.76 -5.10 -9.37
CA ALA A 308 -8.43 -4.79 -8.88
C ALA A 308 -8.21 -5.20 -7.41
N LYS A 309 -9.18 -4.94 -6.53
CA LYS A 309 -9.00 -5.04 -5.07
C LYS A 309 -9.69 -6.24 -4.43
N HIS A 310 -10.86 -6.63 -4.91
CA HIS A 310 -11.65 -7.68 -4.27
C HIS A 310 -11.46 -9.04 -4.93
N GLY A 311 -11.02 -9.08 -6.19
CA GLY A 311 -10.81 -10.31 -6.92
C GLY A 311 -9.65 -11.11 -6.35
N ILE A 312 -9.91 -12.36 -5.91
CA ILE A 312 -8.88 -13.32 -5.60
C ILE A 312 -8.56 -14.08 -6.88
N ARG A 313 -7.27 -14.20 -7.20
CA ARG A 313 -6.82 -14.91 -8.40
C ARG A 313 -7.16 -16.39 -8.29
N THR A 314 -7.64 -16.95 -9.39
CA THR A 314 -7.91 -18.38 -9.52
C THR A 314 -6.75 -19.08 -10.21
N GLU A 315 -6.55 -20.37 -9.95
CA GLU A 315 -5.52 -21.16 -10.64
C GLU A 315 -5.79 -21.25 -12.14
N LYS A 316 -7.07 -21.28 -12.53
CA LYS A 316 -7.52 -21.36 -13.91
C LYS A 316 -8.33 -20.15 -14.26
N SER A 317 -7.81 -19.31 -15.11
CA SER A 317 -8.50 -18.15 -15.66
C SER A 317 -8.55 -18.24 -17.19
N ASP A 318 -9.49 -17.54 -17.80
CA ASP A 318 -9.72 -17.58 -19.25
C ASP A 318 -9.60 -16.17 -19.85
N PRO A 319 -9.07 -16.03 -21.08
CA PRO A 319 -9.16 -14.80 -21.85
C PRO A 319 -10.60 -14.37 -22.07
N LEU A 320 -10.85 -13.07 -22.19
CA LEU A 320 -12.16 -12.55 -22.53
C LEU A 320 -12.54 -12.89 -23.98
N LEU A 321 -13.82 -13.25 -24.21
CA LEU A 321 -14.34 -13.44 -25.57
C LEU A 321 -14.55 -12.10 -26.29
N VAL A 322 -14.92 -11.08 -25.55
CA VAL A 322 -15.06 -9.69 -26.03
C VAL A 322 -14.07 -8.84 -25.27
N SER A 323 -13.22 -8.13 -25.97
CA SER A 323 -12.16 -7.30 -25.41
C SER A 323 -12.26 -5.88 -25.95
N ASP A 324 -11.90 -4.90 -25.13
CA ASP A 324 -11.68 -3.49 -25.51
C ASP A 324 -10.18 -3.17 -25.72
N GLY A 325 -9.31 -4.16 -25.55
CA GLY A 325 -7.86 -4.04 -25.69
C GLY A 325 -7.12 -3.67 -24.40
N ALA A 326 -7.81 -3.31 -23.33
CA ALA A 326 -7.21 -3.02 -22.03
C ALA A 326 -6.48 -4.25 -21.44
N ASP A 327 -7.09 -5.43 -21.58
CA ASP A 327 -6.52 -6.72 -21.19
C ASP A 327 -5.20 -7.05 -21.90
N GLN A 328 -5.02 -6.59 -23.16
CA GLN A 328 -3.80 -6.78 -23.95
C GLN A 328 -2.70 -5.76 -23.58
N ALA A 329 -3.07 -4.58 -23.09
CA ALA A 329 -2.13 -3.54 -22.69
C ALA A 329 -1.50 -3.81 -21.30
N LEU A 330 -2.26 -4.38 -20.38
CA LEU A 330 -1.85 -4.62 -18.99
C LEU A 330 -0.53 -5.39 -18.84
N PRO A 331 -0.25 -6.49 -19.56
CA PRO A 331 1.01 -7.22 -19.41
C PRO A 331 2.25 -6.37 -19.68
N TYR A 332 2.13 -5.33 -20.50
CA TYR A 332 3.22 -4.40 -20.82
C TYR A 332 3.37 -3.26 -19.81
N MET A 333 2.33 -2.97 -19.04
CA MET A 333 2.28 -1.86 -18.09
C MET A 333 2.69 -2.25 -16.66
N THR A 334 2.65 -3.55 -16.33
CA THR A 334 2.99 -4.07 -15.01
C THR A 334 4.49 -4.31 -14.82
N SER A 335 4.91 -4.44 -13.56
CA SER A 335 6.31 -4.70 -13.21
C SER A 335 6.77 -6.13 -13.56
N ASP A 336 8.08 -6.35 -13.46
CA ASP A 336 8.73 -7.65 -13.66
C ASP A 336 8.26 -8.74 -12.67
N ILE A 337 7.46 -8.39 -11.66
CA ILE A 337 6.83 -9.36 -10.73
C ILE A 337 5.73 -10.15 -11.43
N PHE A 338 4.94 -9.49 -12.30
CA PHE A 338 3.84 -10.12 -13.04
C PHE A 338 4.22 -10.51 -14.47
N SER A 339 5.07 -9.70 -15.13
CA SER A 339 5.49 -9.95 -16.51
C SER A 339 6.89 -9.43 -16.76
N PHE A 340 7.83 -10.31 -17.09
CA PHE A 340 9.20 -9.92 -17.37
C PHE A 340 9.39 -9.65 -18.86
N LYS A 341 9.79 -8.42 -19.16
CA LYS A 341 10.01 -7.93 -20.54
C LYS A 341 11.50 -7.97 -20.89
N ALA A 342 11.82 -8.50 -22.06
CA ALA A 342 13.16 -8.54 -22.58
C ALA A 342 13.68 -7.11 -22.85
N LYS A 343 14.83 -6.76 -22.29
CA LYS A 343 15.44 -5.42 -22.43
C LYS A 343 16.08 -5.19 -23.79
N GLU A 344 16.57 -6.26 -24.43
CA GLU A 344 17.23 -6.27 -25.73
C GLU A 344 16.88 -7.58 -26.46
N ASP A 345 17.15 -7.64 -27.76
CA ASP A 345 17.09 -8.90 -28.50
C ASP A 345 18.06 -9.92 -27.91
N GLY A 346 17.61 -11.19 -27.82
CA GLY A 346 18.44 -12.20 -27.20
C GLY A 346 17.95 -13.63 -27.42
N LYS A 347 18.48 -14.54 -26.64
CA LYS A 347 18.07 -15.94 -26.57
C LYS A 347 18.13 -16.51 -25.17
N VAL A 348 17.32 -17.48 -24.91
CA VAL A 348 17.34 -18.26 -23.65
C VAL A 348 18.56 -19.20 -23.66
N THR A 349 19.38 -19.13 -22.63
CA THR A 349 20.57 -19.96 -22.49
C THR A 349 20.39 -21.13 -21.52
N LYS A 350 19.54 -20.96 -20.52
CA LYS A 350 19.30 -22.00 -19.50
C LYS A 350 17.95 -21.78 -18.83
N ILE A 351 17.28 -22.86 -18.50
CA ILE A 351 16.06 -22.87 -17.68
C ILE A 351 16.23 -23.86 -16.54
N LYS A 352 15.86 -23.45 -15.33
CA LYS A 352 15.72 -24.26 -14.13
C LYS A 352 14.39 -23.95 -13.47
N ASP A 353 13.99 -24.76 -12.50
CA ASP A 353 12.71 -24.59 -11.79
C ASP A 353 12.58 -23.21 -11.14
N ASP A 354 13.70 -22.64 -10.67
CA ASP A 354 13.72 -21.40 -9.91
C ASP A 354 14.17 -20.17 -10.73
N TYR A 355 14.76 -20.35 -11.91
CA TYR A 355 15.25 -19.23 -12.71
C TYR A 355 15.52 -19.58 -14.18
N MET A 356 15.47 -18.57 -15.03
CA MET A 356 15.86 -18.61 -16.43
C MET A 356 17.01 -17.64 -16.70
N GLU A 357 18.05 -18.10 -17.40
CA GLU A 357 19.16 -17.24 -17.87
C GLU A 357 18.94 -16.87 -19.34
N VAL A 358 19.10 -15.59 -19.65
CA VAL A 358 19.00 -15.06 -21.00
C VAL A 358 20.30 -14.34 -21.38
N LYS A 359 20.68 -14.44 -22.65
CA LYS A 359 21.84 -13.73 -23.20
C LYS A 359 21.38 -12.82 -24.33
N TYR A 360 21.66 -11.54 -24.17
CA TYR A 360 21.33 -10.51 -25.13
C TYR A 360 22.37 -10.44 -26.28
N LYS A 361 21.97 -9.83 -27.39
CA LYS A 361 22.90 -9.62 -28.56
C LYS A 361 24.09 -8.74 -28.19
N SER A 362 23.95 -7.82 -27.26
CA SER A 362 25.03 -7.01 -26.69
C SER A 362 26.11 -7.81 -25.95
N GLY A 363 25.85 -9.11 -25.69
CA GLY A 363 26.70 -9.98 -24.88
C GLY A 363 26.36 -9.96 -23.38
N LYS A 364 25.51 -9.04 -22.92
CA LYS A 364 25.03 -9.02 -21.54
C LYS A 364 24.15 -10.24 -21.24
N THR A 365 24.13 -10.64 -20.00
CA THR A 365 23.28 -11.74 -19.53
C THR A 365 22.38 -11.22 -18.40
N ASP A 366 21.14 -11.67 -18.40
CA ASP A 366 20.17 -11.40 -17.32
C ASP A 366 19.65 -12.71 -16.76
N VAL A 367 19.12 -12.66 -15.55
CA VAL A 367 18.53 -13.82 -14.88
C VAL A 367 17.12 -13.45 -14.44
N VAL A 368 16.15 -14.17 -14.96
CA VAL A 368 14.74 -14.05 -14.60
C VAL A 368 14.45 -14.99 -13.45
N ASP A 369 13.92 -14.45 -12.38
CA ASP A 369 13.53 -15.19 -11.18
C ASP A 369 12.17 -15.87 -11.43
N LEU A 370 12.13 -17.20 -11.39
CA LEU A 370 10.92 -18.00 -11.59
C LEU A 370 10.40 -18.61 -10.26
N ARG A 371 11.05 -18.32 -9.14
CA ARG A 371 10.60 -18.79 -7.83
C ARG A 371 9.31 -18.07 -7.43
N SER A 372 8.45 -18.79 -6.72
CA SER A 372 7.24 -18.20 -6.13
C SER A 372 7.60 -17.14 -5.09
N HIS A 373 6.96 -15.99 -5.20
CA HIS A 373 7.03 -14.89 -4.25
C HIS A 373 5.73 -14.84 -3.46
N VAL A 374 5.85 -14.76 -2.13
CA VAL A 374 4.69 -14.64 -1.24
C VAL A 374 4.46 -13.16 -0.97
N GLU A 375 3.30 -12.66 -1.40
CA GLU A 375 2.88 -11.28 -1.23
C GLU A 375 1.66 -11.18 -0.31
N LYS A 376 1.62 -10.11 0.50
CA LYS A 376 0.53 -9.88 1.45
C LYS A 376 -0.63 -9.15 0.78
N ASN A 377 -1.84 -9.62 1.01
CA ASN A 377 -3.04 -8.81 0.75
C ASN A 377 -3.29 -7.91 1.97
N SER A 378 -3.17 -6.60 1.77
CA SER A 378 -3.35 -5.61 2.84
C SER A 378 -4.77 -5.60 3.43
N ASP A 379 -5.78 -5.83 2.62
CA ASP A 379 -7.19 -5.74 3.02
C ASP A 379 -7.75 -7.06 3.56
N GLY A 380 -7.31 -8.20 3.02
CA GLY A 380 -7.84 -9.52 3.37
C GLY A 380 -7.11 -10.26 4.48
N GLY A 381 -5.91 -9.83 4.85
CA GLY A 381 -5.10 -10.46 5.88
C GLY A 381 -4.51 -11.82 5.51
N PHE A 382 -4.64 -12.26 4.27
CA PHE A 382 -4.03 -13.47 3.72
C PHE A 382 -2.87 -13.13 2.78
N TYR A 383 -2.14 -14.15 2.37
CA TYR A 383 -1.03 -14.02 1.43
C TYR A 383 -1.35 -14.79 0.15
N ILE A 384 -0.75 -14.35 -0.96
CA ILE A 384 -0.85 -14.99 -2.27
C ILE A 384 0.52 -15.33 -2.79
N ASN A 385 0.59 -16.34 -3.66
CA ASN A 385 1.79 -16.68 -4.40
C ASN A 385 1.76 -16.03 -5.77
N ILE A 386 2.83 -15.32 -6.15
CA ILE A 386 3.08 -14.86 -7.51
C ILE A 386 4.25 -15.65 -8.05
N LYS A 387 4.07 -16.30 -9.20
CA LYS A 387 5.12 -17.10 -9.80
C LYS A 387 5.19 -16.82 -11.30
N LEU A 388 6.34 -16.37 -11.76
CA LEU A 388 6.59 -16.30 -13.19
C LEU A 388 6.85 -17.69 -13.75
N ASP A 389 6.32 -17.92 -14.94
CA ASP A 389 6.59 -19.10 -15.75
C ASP A 389 6.97 -18.67 -17.17
N THR A 390 7.59 -19.54 -17.95
CA THR A 390 8.00 -19.25 -19.32
C THR A 390 7.55 -20.34 -20.27
N GLU A 391 7.10 -19.95 -21.45
CA GLU A 391 6.76 -20.85 -22.56
C GLU A 391 7.94 -21.02 -23.52
N LEU A 392 9.03 -20.29 -23.28
CA LEU A 392 10.23 -20.41 -24.10
C LEU A 392 11.05 -21.65 -23.72
N SER A 393 11.68 -22.23 -24.71
CA SER A 393 12.67 -23.32 -24.53
C SER A 393 14.10 -22.80 -24.65
N VAL A 394 15.06 -23.55 -24.12
CA VAL A 394 16.49 -23.24 -24.26
C VAL A 394 16.88 -23.13 -25.75
N GLY A 395 17.58 -22.05 -26.10
CA GLY A 395 17.98 -21.73 -27.48
C GLY A 395 16.95 -20.87 -28.25
N LYS A 396 15.73 -20.71 -27.77
CA LYS A 396 14.71 -19.87 -28.40
C LYS A 396 15.12 -18.39 -28.35
N SER A 397 14.98 -17.70 -29.46
CA SER A 397 15.27 -16.25 -29.58
C SER A 397 14.02 -15.42 -29.30
N PHE A 398 14.22 -14.21 -28.80
CA PHE A 398 13.20 -13.19 -28.51
C PHE A 398 13.73 -11.82 -28.92
N LYS A 399 12.82 -10.85 -29.04
CA LYS A 399 13.11 -9.45 -29.35
C LYS A 399 13.02 -8.58 -28.11
N ALA A 400 13.61 -7.39 -28.18
CA ALA A 400 13.41 -6.36 -27.18
C ALA A 400 11.92 -6.02 -27.04
N GLY A 401 11.44 -5.94 -25.79
CA GLY A 401 10.04 -5.70 -25.49
C GLY A 401 9.14 -6.95 -25.44
N ASP A 402 9.60 -8.10 -25.93
CA ASP A 402 8.83 -9.34 -25.80
C ASP A 402 8.71 -9.73 -24.32
N ILE A 403 7.53 -10.20 -23.91
CA ILE A 403 7.31 -10.80 -22.59
C ILE A 403 7.83 -12.22 -22.64
N ILE A 404 8.86 -12.53 -21.87
CA ILE A 404 9.55 -13.83 -21.89
C ILE A 404 9.27 -14.71 -20.69
N ALA A 405 8.66 -14.13 -19.64
CA ALA A 405 8.11 -14.85 -18.51
C ALA A 405 6.94 -14.06 -17.92
N PHE A 406 5.91 -14.73 -17.44
CA PHE A 406 4.71 -14.10 -16.91
C PHE A 406 4.01 -14.98 -15.87
N ASP A 407 3.17 -14.37 -15.03
CA ASP A 407 2.33 -15.05 -14.05
C ASP A 407 1.10 -15.67 -14.75
N LYS A 408 1.07 -16.98 -14.89
CA LYS A 408 -0.01 -17.73 -15.57
C LYS A 408 -1.36 -17.65 -14.86
N SER A 409 -1.40 -17.26 -13.59
CA SER A 409 -2.66 -17.02 -12.89
C SER A 409 -3.30 -15.68 -13.27
N SER A 410 -2.51 -14.76 -13.80
CA SER A 410 -2.97 -13.42 -14.23
C SER A 410 -3.06 -13.29 -15.74
N TYR A 411 -2.23 -14.00 -16.49
CA TYR A 411 -2.10 -13.85 -17.94
C TYR A 411 -2.14 -15.17 -18.69
N SER A 412 -2.70 -15.16 -19.89
CA SER A 412 -2.64 -16.28 -20.82
C SER A 412 -2.57 -15.80 -22.26
N ASP A 413 -2.31 -16.73 -23.19
CA ASP A 413 -2.41 -16.48 -24.63
C ASP A 413 -3.86 -16.26 -25.04
N ASP A 414 -4.10 -15.30 -25.92
CA ASP A 414 -5.41 -14.96 -26.48
C ASP A 414 -5.84 -16.00 -27.53
N TYR A 415 -6.36 -17.13 -27.06
CA TYR A 415 -6.88 -18.24 -27.90
C TYR A 415 -5.96 -18.67 -29.06
N GLY A 416 -4.65 -18.69 -28.83
CA GLY A 416 -3.65 -19.08 -29.83
C GLY A 416 -3.24 -17.99 -30.82
N LEU A 417 -3.62 -16.74 -30.57
CA LEU A 417 -3.24 -15.60 -31.39
C LEU A 417 -1.80 -15.10 -31.12
N GLY A 418 -1.12 -15.68 -30.13
CA GLY A 418 0.24 -15.28 -29.76
C GLY A 418 0.32 -13.91 -29.10
N ARG A 419 -0.77 -13.44 -28.51
CA ARG A 419 -0.87 -12.21 -27.73
C ARG A 419 -1.17 -12.56 -26.29
N LEU A 420 -0.46 -11.94 -25.37
CA LEU A 420 -0.72 -12.13 -23.94
C LEU A 420 -1.83 -11.18 -23.48
N THR A 421 -2.81 -11.72 -22.76
CA THR A 421 -3.96 -10.98 -22.23
C THR A 421 -4.08 -11.16 -20.72
N TYR A 422 -4.64 -10.16 -20.05
CA TYR A 422 -4.99 -10.24 -18.64
C TYR A 422 -6.34 -10.94 -18.46
N ASN A 423 -6.35 -11.96 -17.61
CA ASN A 423 -7.52 -12.74 -17.29
C ASN A 423 -8.15 -12.28 -15.99
N ILE A 424 -9.41 -11.89 -16.01
CA ILE A 424 -10.13 -11.40 -14.83
C ILE A 424 -10.87 -12.49 -14.06
N GLY A 425 -10.91 -13.72 -14.58
CA GLY A 425 -11.57 -14.86 -13.96
C GLY A 425 -11.89 -15.97 -14.95
N LYS A 426 -12.95 -16.72 -14.67
CA LYS A 426 -13.35 -17.90 -15.42
C LYS A 426 -14.56 -17.61 -16.30
N LEU A 427 -14.47 -17.91 -17.58
CA LEU A 427 -15.64 -17.93 -18.47
C LEU A 427 -16.55 -19.07 -18.10
N SER A 428 -17.83 -18.81 -17.97
CA SER A 428 -18.79 -19.84 -17.61
C SER A 428 -20.19 -19.61 -18.22
N LYS A 429 -20.92 -20.67 -18.41
CA LYS A 429 -22.31 -20.62 -18.91
C LYS A 429 -23.22 -20.21 -17.76
N ILE A 430 -23.80 -19.05 -17.86
CA ILE A 430 -24.72 -18.50 -16.84
C ILE A 430 -26.11 -18.33 -17.44
N ALA A 431 -27.13 -18.38 -16.60
CA ALA A 431 -28.46 -17.88 -16.92
C ALA A 431 -28.87 -16.76 -15.99
N ILE A 432 -29.48 -15.70 -16.55
CA ILE A 432 -30.05 -14.58 -15.83
C ILE A 432 -31.57 -14.76 -15.85
N LEU A 433 -32.16 -15.12 -14.72
CA LEU A 433 -33.60 -15.41 -14.65
C LEU A 433 -34.18 -15.24 -13.25
N TYR A 434 -35.49 -15.16 -13.14
CA TYR A 434 -36.20 -15.24 -11.87
C TYR A 434 -36.25 -16.69 -11.41
N THR A 435 -35.74 -16.94 -10.20
CA THR A 435 -35.86 -18.27 -9.56
C THR A 435 -36.16 -18.09 -8.07
N ASP A 436 -36.83 -19.10 -7.51
CA ASP A 436 -37.02 -19.16 -6.05
C ASP A 436 -35.73 -19.39 -5.28
N GLU A 437 -34.68 -19.78 -5.98
CA GLU A 437 -33.36 -20.05 -5.43
C GLU A 437 -32.46 -18.81 -5.39
N GLY A 438 -32.83 -17.73 -6.07
CA GLY A 438 -32.07 -16.47 -6.10
C GLY A 438 -32.92 -15.28 -5.73
N PHE A 439 -32.49 -14.53 -4.72
CA PHE A 439 -33.11 -13.28 -4.32
C PHE A 439 -32.03 -12.21 -4.07
N GLU A 440 -32.22 -11.01 -4.64
CA GLU A 440 -31.27 -9.89 -4.57
C GLU A 440 -29.84 -10.29 -4.95
N ASP A 441 -28.90 -10.29 -4.01
CA ASP A 441 -27.48 -10.54 -4.21
C ASP A 441 -27.08 -12.00 -3.98
N SER A 442 -28.02 -12.93 -3.93
CA SER A 442 -27.72 -14.34 -3.83
C SER A 442 -27.53 -14.97 -5.21
N THR A 443 -26.67 -15.97 -5.32
CA THR A 443 -26.41 -16.71 -6.55
C THR A 443 -26.22 -18.19 -6.27
N THR A 444 -26.29 -18.99 -7.32
CA THR A 444 -25.98 -20.41 -7.24
C THR A 444 -24.88 -20.75 -8.22
N VAL A 445 -24.03 -21.71 -7.86
CA VAL A 445 -22.94 -22.19 -8.70
C VAL A 445 -22.96 -23.71 -8.81
N SER A 446 -22.35 -24.28 -9.85
CA SER A 446 -22.09 -25.70 -9.94
C SER A 446 -20.87 -26.12 -9.16
N ALA A 447 -20.78 -27.37 -8.73
CA ALA A 447 -19.60 -27.90 -8.06
C ALA A 447 -18.35 -27.82 -8.98
N SER A 448 -18.53 -27.97 -10.29
CA SER A 448 -17.43 -27.83 -11.24
C SER A 448 -16.92 -26.38 -11.32
N LEU A 449 -17.80 -25.37 -11.31
CA LEU A 449 -17.37 -23.99 -11.29
C LEU A 449 -16.69 -23.64 -9.96
N ALA A 450 -17.20 -24.16 -8.84
CA ALA A 450 -16.57 -23.96 -7.54
C ALA A 450 -15.13 -24.48 -7.51
N GLU A 451 -14.85 -25.60 -8.15
CA GLU A 451 -13.51 -26.17 -8.29
C GLU A 451 -12.67 -25.40 -9.32
N ASP A 452 -13.24 -25.02 -10.47
CA ASP A 452 -12.53 -24.23 -11.50
C ASP A 452 -12.10 -22.85 -11.00
N MET A 453 -12.81 -22.31 -10.00
CA MET A 453 -12.48 -21.04 -9.35
C MET A 453 -11.68 -21.22 -8.05
N ALA A 454 -11.06 -22.36 -7.86
CA ALA A 454 -10.17 -22.56 -6.71
C ALA A 454 -8.95 -21.65 -6.76
N SER A 455 -8.43 -21.33 -5.60
CA SER A 455 -7.29 -20.45 -5.40
C SER A 455 -6.29 -21.05 -4.42
N ASP A 456 -5.01 -20.89 -4.72
CA ASP A 456 -3.94 -21.21 -3.79
C ASP A 456 -3.73 -20.04 -2.82
N ILE A 457 -4.22 -20.18 -1.61
CA ILE A 457 -4.11 -19.20 -0.54
C ILE A 457 -2.93 -19.55 0.36
N VAL A 458 -2.21 -18.52 0.81
CA VAL A 458 -1.10 -18.70 1.75
C VAL A 458 -1.48 -18.16 3.12
N VAL A 459 -1.27 -18.99 4.13
CA VAL A 459 -1.44 -18.63 5.55
C VAL A 459 -0.08 -18.55 6.22
N LYS A 460 0.11 -17.54 7.05
CA LYS A 460 1.32 -17.34 7.82
C LYS A 460 1.10 -17.74 9.28
N VAL A 461 2.05 -18.52 9.82
CA VAL A 461 2.16 -18.82 11.25
C VAL A 461 3.55 -18.42 11.73
N GLU A 462 3.63 -17.90 12.94
CA GLU A 462 4.85 -17.29 13.47
C GLU A 462 5.27 -17.93 14.78
N ALA A 463 6.59 -17.96 15.01
CA ALA A 463 7.22 -18.27 16.28
C ALA A 463 8.19 -17.13 16.64
N LEU A 464 8.09 -16.62 17.86
CA LEU A 464 9.03 -15.63 18.41
C LEU A 464 9.87 -16.31 19.50
N LEU A 465 11.17 -16.42 19.27
CA LEU A 465 12.11 -17.14 20.11
C LEU A 465 13.14 -16.20 20.74
N ASP A 466 13.67 -16.62 21.88
CA ASP A 466 14.88 -16.08 22.46
C ASP A 466 16.14 -16.79 21.89
N LYS A 467 17.28 -16.11 21.89
CA LYS A 467 18.54 -16.68 21.38
C LYS A 467 18.95 -17.99 22.09
N THR A 468 18.48 -18.17 23.32
CA THR A 468 18.79 -19.36 24.18
C THR A 468 17.83 -20.50 23.92
N ASP A 469 16.69 -20.30 23.25
CA ASP A 469 15.69 -21.33 23.04
C ASP A 469 16.23 -22.51 22.23
N VAL A 470 15.76 -23.70 22.58
CA VAL A 470 16.26 -24.98 22.03
C VAL A 470 15.20 -25.55 21.08
N VAL A 471 15.54 -25.68 19.81
CA VAL A 471 14.70 -26.30 18.78
C VAL A 471 14.80 -27.82 18.90
N LEU A 472 13.64 -28.48 19.05
CA LEU A 472 13.53 -29.94 19.19
C LEU A 472 13.17 -30.60 17.87
N GLN A 473 12.19 -30.05 17.15
CA GLN A 473 11.67 -30.59 15.92
C GLN A 473 11.27 -29.46 15.00
N HIS A 474 11.52 -29.61 13.72
CA HIS A 474 11.06 -28.70 12.70
C HIS A 474 10.74 -29.42 11.39
N MET A 475 9.85 -28.85 10.61
CA MET A 475 9.59 -29.20 9.23
C MET A 475 10.32 -28.21 8.31
N ASN A 476 10.47 -28.60 7.04
CA ASN A 476 11.17 -27.81 6.04
C ASN A 476 10.18 -27.24 5.00
N ALA A 477 10.62 -26.25 4.24
CA ALA A 477 9.92 -25.85 3.03
C ALA A 477 9.82 -27.01 2.04
N GLY A 478 8.64 -27.22 1.46
CA GLY A 478 8.26 -28.36 0.62
C GLY A 478 7.56 -29.49 1.35
N ASP A 479 7.58 -29.53 2.69
CA ASP A 479 6.90 -30.58 3.45
C ASP A 479 5.37 -30.39 3.43
N LYS A 480 4.64 -31.50 3.30
CA LYS A 480 3.18 -31.52 3.43
C LYS A 480 2.78 -31.51 4.89
N VAL A 481 1.75 -30.74 5.19
CA VAL A 481 1.19 -30.61 6.56
C VAL A 481 -0.31 -30.83 6.55
N ILE A 482 -0.83 -31.34 7.66
CA ILE A 482 -2.27 -31.42 7.95
C ILE A 482 -2.62 -30.40 9.02
N GLU A 483 -3.86 -29.91 9.00
CA GLU A 483 -4.35 -29.01 10.04
C GLU A 483 -4.13 -29.59 11.45
N GLY A 484 -3.64 -28.77 12.36
CA GLY A 484 -3.28 -29.17 13.74
C GLY A 484 -1.93 -29.88 13.89
N GLN A 485 -1.24 -30.26 12.81
CA GLN A 485 0.08 -30.89 12.86
C GLN A 485 1.14 -29.95 13.43
N LYS A 486 1.98 -30.45 14.33
CA LYS A 486 3.14 -29.73 14.86
C LYS A 486 4.19 -29.55 13.76
N MET A 487 4.49 -28.30 13.42
CA MET A 487 5.48 -27.94 12.40
C MET A 487 6.83 -27.58 13.03
N PHE A 488 6.78 -26.93 14.17
CA PHE A 488 7.96 -26.43 14.86
C PHE A 488 7.75 -26.58 16.37
N THR A 489 8.69 -27.17 17.06
CA THR A 489 8.61 -27.40 18.50
C THR A 489 9.91 -26.95 19.15
N TYR A 490 9.80 -26.17 20.21
CA TYR A 490 10.95 -25.64 20.93
C TYR A 490 10.67 -25.55 22.45
N ILE A 491 11.74 -25.41 23.24
CA ILE A 491 11.69 -25.17 24.68
C ILE A 491 12.27 -23.77 24.93
N ASN A 492 11.59 -23.00 25.76
CA ASN A 492 12.16 -21.77 26.30
C ASN A 492 13.25 -22.14 27.31
N ALA A 493 14.49 -21.80 26.96
CA ALA A 493 15.60 -21.97 27.88
C ALA A 493 15.68 -20.74 28.80
N VAL A 494 15.85 -20.97 30.09
CA VAL A 494 16.20 -19.92 31.05
C VAL A 494 17.63 -19.45 30.74
N ASP A 495 17.91 -18.15 30.91
CA ASP A 495 19.25 -17.54 30.71
C ASP A 495 20.33 -18.07 31.64
N ASP A 496 20.34 -19.37 31.88
CA ASP A 496 21.33 -20.10 32.66
C ASP A 496 22.18 -20.99 31.73
N PRO A 497 23.49 -20.71 31.59
CA PRO A 497 24.36 -21.48 30.72
C PRO A 497 24.44 -22.97 31.13
N ASP A 498 24.24 -23.29 32.40
CA ASP A 498 24.26 -24.67 32.91
C ASP A 498 22.96 -25.39 32.52
N ALA A 499 21.81 -24.72 32.63
CA ALA A 499 20.53 -25.26 32.19
C ALA A 499 20.50 -25.51 30.67
N THR A 500 21.04 -24.59 29.88
CA THR A 500 21.18 -24.75 28.42
C THR A 500 22.09 -25.92 28.05
N THR A 501 23.15 -26.16 28.80
CA THR A 501 24.08 -27.30 28.61
C THR A 501 23.40 -28.62 28.96
N VAL A 502 22.60 -28.66 30.01
CA VAL A 502 21.81 -29.83 30.39
C VAL A 502 20.73 -30.12 29.34
N LEU A 503 19.99 -29.12 28.88
CA LEU A 503 19.00 -29.24 27.82
C LEU A 503 19.60 -29.79 26.52
N ASN A 504 20.78 -29.31 26.12
CA ASN A 504 21.47 -29.80 24.92
C ASN A 504 21.92 -31.26 25.05
N LYS A 505 22.15 -31.75 26.27
CA LYS A 505 22.46 -33.20 26.54
C LYS A 505 21.22 -34.09 26.58
N LEU A 506 20.06 -33.49 26.91
CA LEU A 506 18.78 -34.21 27.01
C LEU A 506 18.04 -34.29 25.66
N ILE A 507 18.53 -33.64 24.60
CA ILE A 507 17.87 -33.61 23.26
C ILE A 507 17.63 -35.05 22.72
N ASP A 508 18.43 -36.03 23.12
CA ASP A 508 18.27 -37.41 22.68
C ASP A 508 17.27 -38.22 23.57
N ASP A 509 16.82 -37.66 24.70
CA ASP A 509 15.84 -38.28 25.58
C ASP A 509 14.44 -37.67 25.47
N LYS A 510 13.61 -38.28 24.62
CA LYS A 510 12.23 -37.79 24.31
C LYS A 510 11.36 -37.70 25.57
N ALA A 511 11.48 -38.60 26.51
CA ALA A 511 10.64 -38.62 27.72
C ALA A 511 10.99 -37.51 28.70
N ALA A 512 12.27 -37.17 28.83
CA ALA A 512 12.73 -36.04 29.62
C ALA A 512 12.27 -34.68 28.98
N ILE A 513 12.27 -34.57 27.64
CA ILE A 513 11.85 -33.38 26.90
C ILE A 513 10.35 -33.13 27.06
N GLU A 514 9.52 -34.17 26.99
CA GLU A 514 8.06 -34.04 27.17
C GLU A 514 7.68 -33.53 28.57
N SER A 515 8.50 -33.81 29.57
CA SER A 515 8.30 -33.38 30.96
C SER A 515 8.64 -31.89 31.20
N LEU A 516 9.46 -31.26 30.33
CA LEU A 516 9.95 -29.90 30.51
C LEU A 516 8.98 -28.81 29.96
N GLY A 517 7.87 -29.20 29.33
CA GLY A 517 6.91 -28.28 28.76
C GLY A 517 7.44 -27.67 27.47
N ASN A 518 7.05 -28.24 26.33
CA ASN A 518 7.42 -27.72 25.03
C ASN A 518 6.35 -26.78 24.45
N ILE A 519 6.79 -25.81 23.66
CA ILE A 519 5.93 -24.94 22.87
C ILE A 519 5.92 -25.47 21.45
N SER A 520 4.72 -25.68 20.91
CA SER A 520 4.55 -26.18 19.56
C SER A 520 3.80 -25.18 18.69
N VAL A 521 4.35 -24.90 17.52
CA VAL A 521 3.68 -24.17 16.45
C VAL A 521 3.01 -25.17 15.52
N THR A 522 1.70 -25.08 15.39
CA THR A 522 0.88 -26.03 14.60
C THR A 522 0.40 -25.41 13.31
N SER A 523 0.21 -26.23 12.28
CA SER A 523 -0.42 -25.82 11.03
C SER A 523 -1.88 -25.44 11.27
N LYS A 524 -2.31 -24.35 10.64
CA LYS A 524 -3.72 -23.92 10.63
C LYS A 524 -4.50 -24.48 9.45
N VAL A 525 -3.82 -25.11 8.51
CA VAL A 525 -4.41 -25.60 7.26
C VAL A 525 -3.76 -26.93 6.85
N THR A 526 -4.46 -27.68 6.00
CA THR A 526 -3.89 -28.83 5.30
C THR A 526 -3.32 -28.35 3.97
N GLY A 527 -1.99 -28.51 3.78
CA GLY A 527 -1.33 -27.95 2.59
C GLY A 527 0.16 -28.27 2.56
N VAL A 528 0.95 -27.32 2.06
CA VAL A 528 2.41 -27.45 1.90
C VAL A 528 3.09 -26.24 2.51
N ILE A 529 4.19 -26.42 3.22
CA ILE A 529 5.05 -25.34 3.67
C ILE A 529 5.76 -24.74 2.44
N GLN A 530 5.33 -23.57 2.01
CA GLN A 530 5.85 -22.91 0.82
C GLN A 530 7.21 -22.28 1.08
N ASP A 531 7.35 -21.57 2.19
CA ASP A 531 8.56 -20.83 2.53
C ASP A 531 8.71 -20.70 4.04
N ILE A 532 9.94 -20.49 4.50
CA ILE A 532 10.28 -20.21 5.89
C ILE A 532 11.21 -19.00 5.91
N LYS A 533 10.79 -17.91 6.55
CA LYS A 533 11.57 -16.68 6.69
C LYS A 533 12.03 -16.49 8.13
N ILE A 534 13.27 -16.02 8.30
CA ILE A 534 13.87 -15.80 9.62
C ILE A 534 14.33 -14.34 9.70
N TYR A 535 13.90 -13.67 10.74
CA TYR A 535 14.30 -12.31 11.08
C TYR A 535 14.94 -12.32 12.47
N SER A 536 16.19 -11.89 12.59
CA SER A 536 16.93 -11.96 13.83
C SER A 536 17.54 -10.61 14.19
N THR A 537 17.51 -10.26 15.48
CA THR A 537 18.23 -9.10 16.03
C THR A 537 19.62 -9.48 16.56
N VAL A 538 19.96 -10.79 16.54
CA VAL A 538 21.23 -11.31 17.03
C VAL A 538 21.94 -12.15 15.96
N PRO A 539 23.28 -12.20 15.98
CA PRO A 539 24.02 -13.08 15.08
C PRO A 539 23.81 -14.54 15.45
N THR A 540 23.88 -15.42 14.44
CA THR A 540 23.73 -16.89 14.67
C THR A 540 24.76 -17.46 15.66
N SER A 541 25.94 -16.82 15.78
CA SER A 541 26.97 -17.22 16.74
C SER A 541 26.53 -17.16 18.21
N GLU A 542 25.55 -16.33 18.54
CA GLU A 542 25.02 -16.15 19.89
C GLU A 542 23.82 -17.06 20.20
N MET A 543 23.27 -17.73 19.17
CA MET A 543 22.12 -18.61 19.31
C MET A 543 22.52 -19.97 19.93
N SER A 544 21.53 -20.65 20.55
CA SER A 544 21.66 -22.02 20.96
C SER A 544 22.09 -22.94 19.80
N LYS A 545 22.73 -24.06 20.08
CA LYS A 545 23.28 -24.95 19.05
C LYS A 545 22.24 -25.45 18.05
N SER A 546 21.05 -25.83 18.52
CA SER A 546 19.97 -26.34 17.67
C SER A 546 19.31 -25.22 16.84
N LEU A 547 19.06 -24.07 17.46
CA LEU A 547 18.48 -22.88 16.77
C LEU A 547 19.45 -22.33 15.72
N ARG A 548 20.75 -22.25 16.05
CA ARG A 548 21.80 -21.88 15.09
C ARG A 548 21.78 -22.78 13.87
N LYS A 549 21.80 -24.08 14.07
CA LYS A 549 21.79 -25.07 12.98
C LYS A 549 20.59 -24.87 12.09
N PHE A 550 19.39 -24.72 12.67
CA PHE A 550 18.16 -24.48 11.93
C PHE A 550 18.23 -23.18 11.09
N CYS A 551 18.68 -22.08 11.70
CA CYS A 551 18.79 -20.80 11.01
C CYS A 551 19.84 -20.84 9.88
N GLU A 552 21.01 -21.43 10.13
CA GLU A 552 22.09 -21.55 9.15
C GLU A 552 21.68 -22.42 7.95
N ASP A 553 20.94 -23.50 8.17
CA ASP A 553 20.45 -24.36 7.08
C ASP A 553 19.50 -23.60 6.14
N ILE A 554 18.62 -22.76 6.68
CA ILE A 554 17.71 -21.93 5.88
C ILE A 554 18.48 -20.82 5.17
N TYR A 555 19.35 -20.11 5.89
CA TYR A 555 20.17 -19.03 5.32
C TYR A 555 21.09 -19.51 4.18
N ASN A 556 21.68 -20.69 4.31
CA ASN A 556 22.53 -21.25 3.28
C ASN A 556 21.74 -21.61 2.01
N LYS A 557 20.53 -22.15 2.15
CA LYS A 557 19.63 -22.43 1.01
C LYS A 557 19.27 -21.13 0.30
N GLU A 558 18.86 -20.11 1.04
CA GLU A 558 18.51 -18.80 0.50
C GLU A 558 19.69 -18.12 -0.19
N GLU A 559 20.86 -18.12 0.43
CA GLU A 559 22.07 -17.53 -0.13
C GLU A 559 22.48 -18.20 -1.46
N LYS A 560 22.41 -19.53 -1.51
CA LYS A 560 22.68 -20.28 -2.75
C LYS A 560 21.73 -19.85 -3.87
N TYR A 561 20.47 -19.69 -3.56
CA TYR A 561 19.46 -19.21 -4.50
C TYR A 561 19.74 -17.76 -4.93
N LEU A 562 19.91 -16.82 -3.98
CA LEU A 562 20.16 -15.40 -4.28
C LEU A 562 21.40 -15.20 -5.15
N LYS A 563 22.48 -15.98 -4.91
CA LYS A 563 23.66 -16.00 -5.79
C LYS A 563 23.32 -16.46 -7.21
N ALA A 564 22.45 -17.47 -7.34
CA ALA A 564 22.05 -17.98 -8.67
C ALA A 564 21.25 -16.94 -9.45
N VAL A 565 20.35 -16.19 -8.80
CA VAL A 565 19.54 -15.12 -9.43
C VAL A 565 20.22 -13.75 -9.40
N ARG A 566 21.47 -13.66 -8.96
CA ARG A 566 22.29 -12.43 -8.88
C ARG A 566 21.63 -11.31 -8.04
N LYS A 567 20.87 -11.68 -7.04
CA LYS A 567 20.30 -10.74 -6.07
C LYS A 567 21.23 -10.52 -4.87
N PRO A 568 21.22 -9.33 -4.24
CA PRO A 568 22.03 -9.07 -3.05
C PRO A 568 21.60 -9.98 -1.90
N ILE A 569 22.58 -10.44 -1.11
CA ILE A 569 22.30 -11.20 0.11
C ILE A 569 21.90 -10.20 1.20
N PRO A 570 20.71 -10.36 1.82
CA PRO A 570 20.28 -9.47 2.88
C PRO A 570 21.13 -9.60 4.13
N GLU A 571 21.17 -8.55 4.95
CA GLU A 571 21.79 -8.61 6.26
C GLU A 571 21.03 -9.61 7.14
N ARG A 572 21.78 -10.44 7.88
CA ARG A 572 21.21 -11.48 8.75
C ARG A 572 20.81 -10.93 10.12
N VAL A 573 21.51 -9.90 10.59
CA VAL A 573 21.18 -9.22 11.84
C VAL A 573 20.45 -7.94 11.50
N LEU A 574 19.17 -7.90 11.84
CA LEU A 574 18.29 -6.78 11.54
C LEU A 574 18.17 -5.86 12.75
N PRO A 575 17.95 -4.57 12.53
CA PRO A 575 17.55 -3.68 13.62
C PRO A 575 16.19 -4.09 14.18
N ALA A 576 15.96 -3.80 15.46
CA ALA A 576 14.71 -4.12 16.15
C ALA A 576 13.56 -3.21 15.68
N ILE A 577 12.90 -3.59 14.60
CA ILE A 577 11.74 -2.92 13.99
C ILE A 577 10.52 -3.83 13.93
N GLY A 578 9.35 -3.28 13.70
CA GLY A 578 8.11 -4.05 13.57
C GLY A 578 7.82 -4.89 14.81
N LYS A 579 7.61 -6.20 14.64
CA LYS A 579 7.36 -7.14 15.75
C LYS A 579 8.56 -7.34 16.66
N LEU A 580 9.76 -7.04 16.19
CA LEU A 580 10.99 -7.08 16.97
C LEU A 580 11.29 -5.75 17.68
N LYS A 581 10.46 -4.72 17.51
CA LYS A 581 10.59 -3.42 18.19
C LYS A 581 10.53 -3.62 19.70
N ASN A 582 11.49 -3.07 20.43
CA ASN A 582 11.67 -3.20 21.87
C ASN A 582 12.00 -4.65 22.37
N SER A 583 12.41 -5.51 21.47
CA SER A 583 12.81 -6.88 21.78
C SER A 583 14.29 -7.07 21.40
N GLU A 584 15.17 -6.96 22.38
CA GLU A 584 16.56 -7.33 22.20
C GLU A 584 16.66 -8.88 22.25
N ASP A 585 17.59 -9.44 21.48
CA ASP A 585 17.89 -10.89 21.47
C ASP A 585 16.76 -11.82 21.00
N LYS A 586 15.85 -11.33 20.15
CA LYS A 586 14.73 -12.11 19.62
C LYS A 586 14.94 -12.55 18.17
N ILE A 587 14.39 -13.72 17.88
CA ILE A 587 14.35 -14.33 16.54
C ILE A 587 12.88 -14.59 16.19
N LEU A 588 12.41 -14.01 15.09
CA LEU A 588 11.09 -14.26 14.52
C LEU A 588 11.23 -15.25 13.36
N ILE A 589 10.52 -16.37 13.45
CA ILE A 589 10.44 -17.39 12.41
C ILE A 589 9.02 -17.35 11.86
N GLU A 590 8.89 -17.20 10.55
CA GLU A 590 7.62 -17.18 9.85
C GLU A 590 7.52 -18.39 8.92
N PHE A 591 6.46 -19.18 9.07
CA PHE A 591 6.11 -20.30 8.21
C PHE A 591 4.97 -19.88 7.29
N TYR A 592 5.16 -20.00 6.00
CA TYR A 592 4.16 -19.72 4.97
C TYR A 592 3.65 -21.03 4.39
N MET A 593 2.36 -21.30 4.55
CA MET A 593 1.72 -22.52 4.10
C MET A 593 0.71 -22.25 3.03
N THR A 594 0.85 -22.92 1.91
CA THR A 594 -0.11 -22.85 0.80
C THR A 594 -1.14 -23.96 0.92
N TYR A 595 -2.41 -23.62 0.78
CA TYR A 595 -3.49 -24.57 0.70
C TYR A 595 -4.44 -24.20 -0.44
N HIS A 596 -5.07 -25.23 -0.98
CA HIS A 596 -6.05 -25.11 -2.06
C HIS A 596 -7.42 -24.80 -1.47
N ASP A 597 -8.02 -23.70 -1.89
CA ASP A 597 -9.30 -23.21 -1.40
C ASP A 597 -10.31 -23.13 -2.53
N THR A 598 -11.44 -23.83 -2.38
CA THR A 598 -12.53 -23.88 -3.37
C THR A 598 -13.69 -23.02 -2.90
N LEU A 599 -14.51 -22.53 -3.84
CA LEU A 599 -15.70 -21.78 -3.49
C LEU A 599 -16.67 -22.62 -2.62
N SER A 600 -17.17 -22.01 -1.57
CA SER A 600 -18.08 -22.61 -0.61
C SER A 600 -19.34 -21.76 -0.38
N LEU A 601 -20.29 -22.30 0.39
CA LEU A 601 -21.51 -21.57 0.73
C LEU A 601 -21.18 -20.35 1.58
N GLY A 602 -21.73 -19.21 1.22
CA GLY A 602 -21.48 -17.93 1.89
C GLY A 602 -20.35 -17.10 1.25
N ASP A 603 -19.53 -17.70 0.39
CA ASP A 603 -18.51 -16.96 -0.35
C ASP A 603 -19.14 -15.99 -1.34
N LYS A 604 -18.37 -14.96 -1.69
CA LYS A 604 -18.79 -13.95 -2.65
C LYS A 604 -18.16 -14.19 -4.00
N ILE A 605 -18.99 -14.19 -5.02
CA ILE A 605 -18.58 -14.25 -6.42
C ILE A 605 -19.02 -12.98 -7.13
N VAL A 606 -18.21 -12.50 -8.08
CA VAL A 606 -18.53 -11.36 -8.92
C VAL A 606 -18.76 -11.83 -10.33
N PHE A 607 -19.92 -11.53 -10.87
CA PHE A 607 -20.16 -11.60 -12.30
C PHE A 607 -19.70 -10.29 -12.93
N PHE A 608 -19.36 -10.36 -14.20
CA PHE A 608 -18.91 -9.22 -14.97
C PHE A 608 -19.81 -7.98 -14.74
N SER A 609 -19.24 -6.78 -14.81
CA SER A 609 -19.95 -5.51 -14.56
C SER A 609 -20.36 -5.28 -13.10
N ALA A 610 -19.53 -5.73 -12.17
CA ALA A 610 -19.68 -5.48 -10.73
C ALA A 610 -20.99 -6.04 -10.11
N LEU A 611 -21.49 -7.14 -10.65
CA LEU A 611 -22.62 -7.86 -10.05
C LEU A 611 -22.11 -8.87 -9.04
N LYS A 612 -21.95 -8.43 -7.80
CA LYS A 612 -21.49 -9.28 -6.69
C LYS A 612 -22.68 -10.04 -6.09
N GLY A 613 -22.52 -11.35 -5.96
CA GLY A 613 -23.49 -12.22 -5.30
C GLY A 613 -22.85 -13.07 -4.20
N THR A 614 -23.66 -13.53 -3.25
CA THR A 614 -23.26 -14.50 -2.23
C THR A 614 -23.75 -15.88 -2.63
N ILE A 615 -22.89 -16.89 -2.57
CA ILE A 615 -23.22 -18.25 -2.94
C ILE A 615 -24.19 -18.84 -1.91
N LYS A 616 -25.41 -19.08 -2.35
CA LYS A 616 -26.48 -19.68 -1.54
C LYS A 616 -26.54 -21.21 -1.70
N ARG A 617 -26.18 -21.70 -2.87
CA ARG A 617 -26.26 -23.13 -3.20
C ARG A 617 -25.17 -23.54 -4.19
N ILE A 618 -24.61 -24.70 -3.97
CA ILE A 618 -23.70 -25.37 -4.92
C ILE A 618 -24.43 -26.62 -5.43
N TYR A 619 -24.65 -26.68 -6.75
CA TYR A 619 -25.27 -27.87 -7.39
C TYR A 619 -24.25 -28.99 -7.48
N PRO A 620 -24.55 -30.18 -6.93
CA PRO A 620 -23.71 -31.35 -7.10
C PRO A 620 -23.58 -31.75 -8.59
N LYS A 621 -22.46 -32.34 -8.95
CA LYS A 621 -22.20 -32.84 -10.31
C LYS A 621 -23.35 -33.72 -10.80
N GLY A 622 -23.87 -33.42 -12.00
CA GLY A 622 -24.98 -34.12 -12.63
C GLY A 622 -26.39 -33.64 -12.21
N LYS A 623 -26.48 -32.69 -11.29
CA LYS A 623 -27.73 -32.03 -10.87
C LYS A 623 -27.78 -30.54 -11.23
N GLU A 624 -26.85 -30.10 -12.07
CA GLU A 624 -26.81 -28.72 -12.55
C GLU A 624 -28.05 -28.43 -13.43
N PRO A 625 -28.56 -27.20 -13.44
CA PRO A 625 -29.57 -26.77 -14.40
C PRO A 625 -29.08 -26.97 -15.82
N ARG A 626 -30.00 -27.36 -16.71
CA ARG A 626 -29.69 -27.72 -18.10
C ARG A 626 -30.51 -26.92 -19.07
N SER A 627 -29.98 -26.74 -20.28
CA SER A 627 -30.70 -26.13 -21.37
C SER A 627 -31.75 -27.12 -21.92
N GLU A 628 -32.98 -26.66 -22.13
CA GLU A 628 -34.01 -27.45 -22.82
C GLU A 628 -33.67 -27.68 -24.30
N PHE A 629 -33.02 -26.74 -24.95
CA PHE A 629 -32.64 -26.79 -26.35
C PHE A 629 -31.42 -27.67 -26.59
N ARG A 630 -30.52 -27.74 -25.61
CA ARG A 630 -29.28 -28.54 -25.68
C ARG A 630 -29.13 -29.36 -24.41
N LYS A 631 -29.67 -30.57 -24.45
CA LYS A 631 -29.77 -31.46 -23.28
C LYS A 631 -28.44 -31.79 -22.59
N ASN A 632 -27.34 -31.67 -23.30
CA ASN A 632 -26.01 -31.94 -22.77
C ASN A 632 -25.34 -30.68 -22.22
N GLU A 633 -25.94 -29.50 -22.37
CA GLU A 633 -25.39 -28.25 -21.93
C GLU A 633 -25.87 -27.92 -20.52
N THR A 634 -24.95 -27.93 -19.58
CA THR A 634 -25.19 -27.57 -18.17
C THR A 634 -24.86 -26.10 -17.90
N LEU A 635 -25.65 -25.47 -17.05
CA LEU A 635 -25.37 -24.12 -16.59
C LEU A 635 -24.43 -24.18 -15.36
N LYS A 636 -23.42 -23.36 -15.37
CA LYS A 636 -22.45 -23.28 -14.29
C LYS A 636 -22.91 -22.37 -13.15
N SER A 637 -23.79 -21.39 -13.47
CA SER A 637 -24.31 -20.46 -12.46
C SER A 637 -25.68 -19.89 -12.86
N LEU A 638 -26.48 -19.54 -11.86
CA LEU A 638 -27.71 -18.76 -12.00
C LEU A 638 -27.58 -17.43 -11.31
N LEU A 639 -27.82 -16.34 -12.05
CA LEU A 639 -27.81 -14.98 -11.56
C LEU A 639 -29.26 -14.47 -11.50
N PRO A 640 -29.73 -13.93 -10.34
CA PRO A 640 -31.07 -13.38 -10.24
C PRO A 640 -31.28 -12.17 -11.12
N LEU A 641 -32.32 -12.18 -11.94
CA LEU A 641 -32.68 -11.04 -12.80
C LEU A 641 -33.02 -9.78 -11.96
N SER A 642 -33.55 -9.96 -10.75
CA SER A 642 -33.84 -8.88 -9.82
C SER A 642 -32.59 -8.05 -9.48
N GLY A 643 -31.42 -8.68 -9.30
CA GLY A 643 -30.16 -8.00 -9.03
C GLY A 643 -29.68 -7.15 -10.23
N VAL A 644 -29.87 -7.63 -11.46
CA VAL A 644 -29.54 -6.89 -12.69
C VAL A 644 -30.48 -5.69 -12.86
N ASN A 645 -31.76 -5.91 -12.71
CA ASN A 645 -32.78 -4.86 -12.87
C ASN A 645 -32.66 -3.76 -11.81
N ALA A 646 -32.46 -4.14 -10.55
CA ALA A 646 -32.31 -3.18 -9.45
C ALA A 646 -31.09 -2.25 -9.63
N ARG A 647 -30.04 -2.75 -10.32
CA ARG A 647 -28.82 -1.97 -10.60
C ARG A 647 -28.84 -1.26 -11.95
N MET A 648 -29.87 -1.48 -12.77
CA MET A 648 -30.02 -0.87 -14.10
C MET A 648 -28.79 -1.06 -14.99
N VAL A 649 -28.17 -2.24 -14.96
CA VAL A 649 -26.92 -2.54 -15.69
C VAL A 649 -27.25 -3.04 -17.09
N GLY A 650 -27.46 -2.15 -18.03
CA GLY A 650 -27.78 -2.49 -19.45
C GLY A 650 -26.64 -3.21 -20.17
N SER A 651 -25.39 -2.98 -19.79
CA SER A 651 -24.21 -3.63 -20.38
C SER A 651 -24.18 -5.15 -20.17
N VAL A 652 -24.71 -5.69 -19.08
CA VAL A 652 -24.70 -7.13 -18.77
C VAL A 652 -25.49 -7.96 -19.80
N PRO A 653 -26.76 -7.68 -20.11
CA PRO A 653 -27.48 -8.40 -21.16
C PRO A 653 -26.80 -8.31 -22.51
N ILE A 654 -26.27 -7.13 -22.89
CA ILE A 654 -25.61 -6.90 -24.17
C ILE A 654 -24.35 -7.76 -24.29
N LEU A 655 -23.45 -7.70 -23.30
CA LEU A 655 -22.22 -8.50 -23.30
C LEU A 655 -22.51 -10.01 -23.24
N THR A 656 -23.50 -10.42 -22.47
CA THR A 656 -23.94 -11.83 -22.42
C THR A 656 -24.43 -12.30 -23.77
N ALA A 657 -25.21 -11.47 -24.47
CA ALA A 657 -25.69 -11.77 -25.82
C ALA A 657 -24.54 -11.85 -26.84
N LEU A 658 -23.60 -10.89 -26.81
CA LEU A 658 -22.41 -10.88 -27.67
C LEU A 658 -21.55 -12.15 -27.45
N ASN A 659 -21.25 -12.47 -26.22
CA ASN A 659 -20.49 -13.68 -25.86
C ASN A 659 -21.21 -14.93 -26.38
N LYS A 660 -22.53 -15.01 -26.23
CA LYS A 660 -23.33 -16.14 -26.75
C LYS A 660 -23.25 -16.22 -28.28
N VAL A 661 -23.36 -15.11 -28.98
CA VAL A 661 -23.24 -15.05 -30.44
C VAL A 661 -21.86 -15.55 -30.90
N ILE A 662 -20.79 -15.13 -30.25
CA ILE A 662 -19.43 -15.59 -30.58
C ILE A 662 -19.28 -17.09 -30.40
N VAL A 663 -19.76 -17.66 -29.30
CA VAL A 663 -19.72 -19.09 -29.03
C VAL A 663 -20.52 -19.86 -30.08
N GLU A 664 -21.70 -19.39 -30.50
CA GLU A 664 -22.52 -20.03 -31.52
C GLU A 664 -21.91 -19.93 -32.93
N LEU A 665 -21.25 -18.79 -33.24
CA LEU A 665 -20.52 -18.65 -34.49
C LEU A 665 -19.32 -19.61 -34.55
N ASP A 666 -18.55 -19.74 -33.48
CA ASP A 666 -17.44 -20.70 -33.41
C ASP A 666 -17.93 -22.12 -33.61
N ARG A 667 -19.06 -22.52 -33.01
CA ARG A 667 -19.69 -23.81 -33.22
C ARG A 667 -20.11 -24.02 -34.68
N ALA A 668 -20.79 -23.04 -35.27
CA ALA A 668 -21.24 -23.13 -36.65
C ALA A 668 -20.05 -23.26 -37.61
N VAL A 669 -18.97 -22.57 -37.41
CA VAL A 669 -17.74 -22.68 -38.20
C VAL A 669 -17.13 -24.09 -38.05
N LYS A 670 -17.02 -24.58 -36.84
CA LYS A 670 -16.48 -25.93 -36.57
C LYS A 670 -17.33 -27.03 -37.19
N ASP A 671 -18.65 -26.88 -37.13
CA ASP A 671 -19.59 -27.82 -37.78
C ASP A 671 -19.42 -27.82 -39.32
N ILE A 672 -19.28 -26.66 -39.95
CA ILE A 672 -19.03 -26.51 -41.39
C ILE A 672 -17.74 -27.19 -41.82
N TYR A 673 -16.67 -27.05 -41.03
CA TYR A 673 -15.36 -27.64 -41.33
C TYR A 673 -15.19 -29.07 -40.78
N GLY A 674 -16.19 -29.65 -40.16
CA GLY A 674 -16.15 -31.02 -39.58
C GLY A 674 -15.17 -31.15 -38.41
N ILE A 675 -14.86 -30.04 -37.72
CA ILE A 675 -13.98 -30.00 -36.55
C ILE A 675 -14.80 -30.37 -35.32
N LYS A 676 -14.35 -31.38 -34.54
CA LYS A 676 -14.99 -31.67 -33.26
C LYS A 676 -14.97 -30.43 -32.37
N TYR A 677 -16.14 -30.02 -31.95
CA TYR A 677 -16.29 -28.95 -31.01
C TYR A 677 -15.86 -29.38 -29.60
N ASN A 678 -14.86 -28.74 -29.07
CA ASN A 678 -14.52 -28.83 -27.67
C ASN A 678 -14.54 -27.37 -27.16
N ASP A 679 -15.61 -27.00 -26.53
CA ASP A 679 -15.82 -25.62 -26.12
C ASP A 679 -15.12 -25.35 -24.80
N GLY A 680 -14.00 -25.81 -24.52
CA GLY A 680 -13.17 -25.46 -23.34
C GLY A 680 -13.91 -25.01 -22.05
N LEU A 681 -15.17 -24.61 -22.23
CA LEU A 681 -16.09 -24.19 -21.17
C LEU A 681 -16.77 -25.38 -20.48
N ASP A 682 -16.66 -26.58 -21.06
CA ASP A 682 -17.25 -27.83 -20.53
C ASP A 682 -16.23 -28.69 -19.76
N ASN A 683 -14.94 -28.31 -19.73
CA ASN A 683 -13.89 -29.05 -19.04
C ASN A 683 -13.51 -28.46 -17.69
#